data_94f49f497019a58662dea01520bd610c
#
_entry.id   94f49f497019a58662dea01520bd610c
#
_cell.length_a   1.000
_cell.length_b   1.000
_cell.length_c   1.000
_cell.angle_alpha   90.00
_cell.angle_beta   90.00
_cell.angle_gamma   90.00
#
_symmetry.space_group_name_H-M   'P 1'
#
loop_
_entity.id
_entity.type
_entity.pdbx_description
1 polymer ?
#
loop_
_entity_poly.entity_id
_entity_poly.type
_entity_poly.pdbx_seq_one_letter_code
_entity_poly.pdbx_strand_id
1 'polypeptide(L)'
;MIEHSGTTQTTERIVNPDSDYLKQLKQHIRSFDDAVKYAPNQTYIGNMTPPELGTIEFPWYDKPTGHSRFGKMGEIMPQDEFIGLIKAADSFDLVMLCDCFAPTVKAKLEAHPLCAPLAAKIGAGNTCEEVEEQVNNHHAEGLYHEGKLIGCVKRAHDIDPNLNAHIIFENLVSKASGALALLNLFAKNNINPLDVDYIIECSEEACGDMNQRGGGNFAKAIAEMAGADGATGSDTRGFCAAPAHALIQAASLVRAGTFKNVAIVAGGATAKLGMNGKDHVKKGLPILEDVIAGFAAIVSENDFISPEVNTELVGTHTVGTGSSPQAVITALVAKPLEKGGLRFADVDKFSVEMQNPDITKPAGAGDVPEANYKMIAALAVMKKEIERADINDFVLKHGMSGWAPTQGHIPSGVPYLGFAIQDLTEGVLNRVMIVGKGSLFLGRMTNLFDGVSVVLERNKGEVKNDEGRAVAIGQWPATPSAAKTKVGITILGSEHGIQNIVNGAEEAAKDGAFDVVLIGNLGGIKTKLENFDTPDEASAHKKMEELLDSGYLQGCVTMHYNFPIGVSTVGRAVTPAKGRKLFLATTTGTTATDRTTAMVKNAIGGIAAAKACGIENPSVGILNIDGARAVERALLDIKAKGYNINLGESGRADGGAILRGNDALNPDVDVLVADSLTGNILCKLLSSYTTGGMYESSGDGYGPGIGEGYKRLVLILSRASGSPVVAGALRYAAQLSNGNVVAVTESEIASANKAGLADIKLAKAASASDVNIPIKKDVPKEVVTAEISGIEVFDLDDAVALLMQNDIYAESGMGCTGPIVLVNTAKHASALAVLVDGGFVKED
;
A
#
# COMPACT_ATOMS: atom_id res chain seq x y z
N MET A 1 -16.01 31.51 11.95
CA MET A 1 -16.70 30.23 11.65
C MET A 1 -17.45 29.60 12.83
N ILE A 2 -16.97 29.63 14.07
CA ILE A 2 -17.63 28.97 15.21
C ILE A 2 -19.10 29.36 15.35
N GLU A 3 -19.40 30.65 15.36
CA GLU A 3 -20.75 31.14 15.64
C GLU A 3 -21.83 30.58 14.71
N HIS A 4 -21.52 30.40 13.44
CA HIS A 4 -22.50 30.02 12.42
C HIS A 4 -22.30 28.60 11.84
N SER A 5 -21.10 28.06 11.93
CA SER A 5 -20.73 26.86 11.21
C SER A 5 -20.29 25.70 12.11
N GLY A 6 -20.05 25.95 13.41
CA GLY A 6 -19.77 24.86 14.35
C GLY A 6 -20.99 23.96 14.51
N THR A 7 -20.86 22.67 14.35
CA THR A 7 -21.98 21.72 14.40
C THR A 7 -22.75 21.80 15.73
N THR A 8 -22.02 21.95 16.85
CA THR A 8 -22.66 22.14 18.16
C THR A 8 -23.54 23.40 18.19
N GLN A 9 -23.08 24.54 17.64
CA GLN A 9 -23.80 25.80 17.63
C GLN A 9 -24.97 25.75 16.65
N THR A 10 -24.78 25.11 15.49
CA THR A 10 -25.86 24.92 14.52
C THR A 10 -26.96 24.04 15.10
N THR A 11 -26.61 22.94 15.76
CA THR A 11 -27.58 22.09 16.46
C THR A 11 -28.31 22.84 17.56
N GLU A 12 -27.60 23.63 18.36
CA GLU A 12 -28.22 24.46 19.43
C GLU A 12 -29.24 25.47 18.89
N ARG A 13 -28.95 26.11 17.74
CA ARG A 13 -29.90 27.02 17.10
C ARG A 13 -31.19 26.35 16.66
N ILE A 14 -31.08 25.09 16.21
CA ILE A 14 -32.24 24.30 15.78
C ILE A 14 -33.07 23.85 16.99
N VAL A 15 -32.40 23.33 18.03
CA VAL A 15 -33.07 22.70 19.18
C VAL A 15 -33.49 23.73 20.23
N ASN A 16 -32.67 24.76 20.46
CA ASN A 16 -32.89 25.79 21.52
C ASN A 16 -32.36 27.15 21.10
N PRO A 17 -33.00 27.81 20.10
CA PRO A 17 -32.52 29.06 19.50
C PRO A 17 -32.39 30.24 20.50
N ASP A 18 -33.13 30.21 21.60
CA ASP A 18 -33.11 31.23 22.63
C ASP A 18 -32.15 30.95 23.79
N SER A 19 -31.26 29.94 23.65
CA SER A 19 -30.38 29.57 24.75
C SER A 19 -29.45 30.69 25.20
N ASP A 20 -29.17 30.78 26.49
CA ASP A 20 -28.22 31.70 27.06
C ASP A 20 -26.81 31.53 26.52
N TYR A 21 -26.47 30.31 26.12
CA TYR A 21 -25.20 29.99 25.45
C TYR A 21 -25.05 30.79 24.13
N LEU A 22 -26.02 30.71 23.25
CA LEU A 22 -25.97 31.40 21.96
C LEU A 22 -25.94 32.93 22.14
N LYS A 23 -26.67 33.49 23.13
CA LYS A 23 -26.67 34.91 23.44
C LYS A 23 -25.30 35.42 23.88
N GLN A 24 -24.54 34.61 24.59
CA GLN A 24 -23.23 34.98 25.14
C GLN A 24 -22.07 34.57 24.20
N LEU A 25 -22.28 33.63 23.28
CA LEU A 25 -21.26 33.01 22.44
C LEU A 25 -20.29 34.01 21.82
N LYS A 26 -20.81 35.08 21.20
CA LYS A 26 -19.98 36.07 20.50
C LYS A 26 -18.96 36.77 21.40
N GLN A 27 -19.24 36.91 22.71
CA GLN A 27 -18.33 37.55 23.68
C GLN A 27 -17.13 36.64 24.04
N HIS A 28 -17.23 35.37 23.73
CA HIS A 28 -16.20 34.34 24.06
C HIS A 28 -15.41 33.88 22.85
N ILE A 29 -15.74 34.35 21.64
CA ILE A 29 -14.98 34.03 20.40
C ILE A 29 -13.77 34.96 20.34
N ARG A 30 -12.61 34.40 20.08
CA ARG A 30 -11.33 35.11 19.90
C ARG A 30 -11.25 35.78 18.52
N SER A 31 -10.44 36.82 18.41
CA SER A 31 -10.03 37.37 17.12
C SER A 31 -9.06 36.43 16.41
N PHE A 32 -8.88 36.63 15.10
CA PHE A 32 -7.86 35.86 14.34
C PHE A 32 -6.46 36.11 14.90
N ASP A 33 -6.16 37.37 15.28
CA ASP A 33 -4.85 37.71 15.85
C ASP A 33 -4.61 37.02 17.19
N ASP A 34 -5.63 36.88 18.05
CA ASP A 34 -5.52 36.11 19.30
C ASP A 34 -5.31 34.61 19.03
N ALA A 35 -5.98 34.04 18.03
CA ALA A 35 -5.78 32.62 17.63
C ALA A 35 -4.38 32.41 17.08
N VAL A 36 -3.84 33.35 16.30
CA VAL A 36 -2.44 33.30 15.83
C VAL A 36 -1.45 33.40 16.99
N LYS A 37 -1.63 34.31 17.91
CA LYS A 37 -0.71 34.53 19.04
C LYS A 37 -0.82 33.50 20.16
N TYR A 38 -1.67 32.52 20.02
CA TYR A 38 -1.88 31.47 21.02
C TYR A 38 -0.78 30.43 20.97
N ALA A 39 -0.03 30.25 22.07
CA ALA A 39 1.15 29.39 22.13
C ALA A 39 0.92 27.95 21.62
N PRO A 40 -0.16 27.22 21.99
CA PRO A 40 -0.44 25.90 21.41
C PRO A 40 -0.58 25.90 19.89
N ASN A 41 -1.26 26.90 19.29
CA ASN A 41 -1.38 27.00 17.84
C ASN A 41 -0.03 27.27 17.17
N GLN A 42 0.83 28.08 17.81
CA GLN A 42 2.19 28.32 17.33
C GLN A 42 3.08 27.07 17.43
N THR A 43 2.88 26.25 18.45
CA THR A 43 3.53 24.95 18.57
C THR A 43 3.05 24.01 17.47
N TYR A 44 1.74 24.00 17.18
CA TYR A 44 1.16 23.15 16.14
C TYR A 44 1.75 23.41 14.75
N ILE A 45 2.01 24.67 14.41
CA ILE A 45 2.61 25.05 13.12
C ILE A 45 4.15 25.12 13.14
N GLY A 46 4.79 24.73 14.23
CA GLY A 46 6.24 24.60 14.34
C GLY A 46 7.04 25.89 14.56
N ASN A 47 6.41 26.99 14.99
CA ASN A 47 7.12 28.23 15.38
C ASN A 47 7.63 28.19 16.82
N MET A 48 7.08 27.32 17.64
CA MET A 48 7.44 27.09 19.02
C MET A 48 7.65 25.59 19.23
N THR A 49 8.69 25.22 19.95
CA THR A 49 8.95 23.82 20.29
C THR A 49 8.16 23.38 21.54
N PRO A 50 7.89 22.07 21.72
CA PRO A 50 7.24 21.57 22.92
C PRO A 50 7.95 21.93 24.24
N PRO A 51 9.31 21.93 24.33
CA PRO A 51 9.99 22.45 25.52
C PRO A 51 9.74 23.94 25.77
N GLU A 52 9.73 24.79 24.73
CA GLU A 52 9.43 26.22 24.88
C GLU A 52 8.01 26.44 25.39
N LEU A 53 7.01 25.72 24.84
CA LEU A 53 5.64 25.74 25.34
C LEU A 53 5.58 25.38 26.83
N GLY A 54 6.33 24.35 27.24
CA GLY A 54 6.43 23.90 28.62
C GLY A 54 7.03 24.93 29.60
N THR A 55 7.71 25.97 29.09
CA THR A 55 8.24 27.07 29.93
C THR A 55 7.20 28.16 30.20
N ILE A 56 6.12 28.19 29.42
CA ILE A 56 5.05 29.19 29.61
C ILE A 56 4.14 28.69 30.72
N GLU A 57 3.96 29.53 31.74
CA GLU A 57 3.07 29.21 32.84
C GLU A 57 1.61 29.11 32.38
N PHE A 58 0.91 28.11 32.84
CA PHE A 58 -0.50 27.84 32.53
C PHE A 58 -1.42 28.86 33.30
N PRO A 59 -2.54 29.35 32.76
CA PRO A 59 -3.10 29.03 31.45
C PRO A 59 -2.43 29.83 30.31
N TRP A 60 -2.46 29.30 29.09
CA TRP A 60 -1.76 29.88 27.94
C TRP A 60 -2.61 30.93 27.19
N TYR A 61 -3.94 30.85 27.27
CA TYR A 61 -4.83 31.74 26.50
C TYR A 61 -4.72 33.22 26.88
N ASP A 62 -4.18 33.57 28.02
CA ASP A 62 -3.95 34.97 28.47
C ASP A 62 -2.47 35.42 28.29
N LYS A 63 -1.64 34.59 27.67
CA LYS A 63 -0.20 34.80 27.44
C LYS A 63 0.15 34.78 25.95
N PRO A 64 -0.21 35.81 25.19
CA PRO A 64 0.02 35.86 23.76
C PRO A 64 1.52 35.80 23.41
N THR A 65 1.84 35.09 22.33
CA THR A 65 3.19 35.00 21.75
C THR A 65 3.40 35.99 20.62
N GLY A 66 4.63 36.26 20.23
CA GLY A 66 5.00 37.20 19.17
C GLY A 66 5.14 36.60 17.77
N HIS A 67 4.55 35.44 17.50
CA HIS A 67 4.82 34.70 16.27
C HIS A 67 3.87 35.00 15.09
N SER A 68 4.20 34.50 13.92
CA SER A 68 3.50 34.70 12.66
C SER A 68 2.40 33.65 12.41
N ARG A 69 1.45 33.95 11.51
CA ARG A 69 0.51 32.95 10.99
C ARG A 69 1.18 31.83 10.15
N PHE A 70 2.40 32.07 9.66
CA PHE A 70 3.19 31.09 8.91
C PHE A 70 4.26 30.48 9.82
N GLY A 71 4.30 29.17 9.86
CA GLY A 71 5.27 28.40 10.65
C GLY A 71 6.10 27.45 9.81
N LYS A 72 7.05 26.77 10.47
CA LYS A 72 7.94 25.80 9.81
C LYS A 72 7.19 24.56 9.30
N MET A 73 6.12 24.14 10.00
CA MET A 73 5.37 22.92 9.73
C MET A 73 3.99 23.16 9.11
N GLY A 74 3.50 24.39 9.11
CA GLY A 74 2.15 24.69 8.63
C GLY A 74 1.85 26.18 8.66
N GLU A 75 0.58 26.52 8.64
CA GLU A 75 0.08 27.90 8.75
C GLU A 75 -1.28 27.96 9.44
N ILE A 76 -1.65 29.13 9.93
CA ILE A 76 -2.98 29.44 10.41
C ILE A 76 -3.63 30.35 9.38
N MET A 77 -4.55 29.80 8.58
CA MET A 77 -5.21 30.52 7.49
C MET A 77 -6.41 31.33 8.02
N PRO A 78 -6.59 32.60 7.63
CA PRO A 78 -7.78 33.39 8.05
C PRO A 78 -9.04 32.83 7.39
N GLN A 79 -10.17 33.07 8.05
CA GLN A 79 -11.49 32.53 7.71
C GLN A 79 -11.90 32.80 6.26
N ASP A 80 -11.67 33.99 5.74
CA ASP A 80 -12.07 34.37 4.39
C ASP A 80 -11.27 33.64 3.31
N GLU A 81 -9.94 33.48 3.50
CA GLU A 81 -9.11 32.68 2.62
C GLU A 81 -9.55 31.20 2.66
N PHE A 82 -9.85 30.67 3.85
CA PHE A 82 -10.31 29.29 4.02
C PHE A 82 -11.68 29.05 3.35
N ILE A 83 -12.60 30.01 3.40
CA ILE A 83 -13.88 29.95 2.65
C ILE A 83 -13.60 29.87 1.13
N GLY A 84 -12.59 30.56 0.63
CA GLY A 84 -12.13 30.41 -0.74
C GLY A 84 -11.63 28.98 -1.06
N LEU A 85 -10.89 28.34 -0.13
CA LEU A 85 -10.50 26.94 -0.29
C LEU A 85 -11.69 25.98 -0.26
N ILE A 86 -12.72 26.25 0.56
CA ILE A 86 -13.96 25.46 0.56
C ILE A 86 -14.63 25.55 -0.83
N LYS A 87 -14.70 26.74 -1.46
CA LYS A 87 -15.19 26.86 -2.83
C LYS A 87 -14.30 26.12 -3.83
N ALA A 88 -12.99 26.18 -3.67
CA ALA A 88 -12.06 25.47 -4.55
C ALA A 88 -12.17 23.93 -4.43
N ALA A 89 -12.56 23.40 -3.26
CA ALA A 89 -12.82 22.00 -3.01
C ALA A 89 -14.15 21.48 -3.59
N ASP A 90 -15.02 22.39 -3.99
CA ASP A 90 -16.36 22.11 -4.51
C ASP A 90 -16.31 21.72 -5.98
N SER A 91 -16.48 20.43 -6.26
CA SER A 91 -16.50 19.88 -7.62
C SER A 91 -17.91 19.87 -8.26
N PHE A 92 -18.96 20.19 -7.48
CA PHE A 92 -20.36 20.06 -7.92
C PHE A 92 -21.12 21.39 -7.96
N ASP A 93 -20.41 22.50 -7.78
CA ASP A 93 -20.99 23.87 -7.76
C ASP A 93 -22.10 24.05 -6.71
N LEU A 94 -21.87 23.47 -5.54
CA LEU A 94 -22.76 23.57 -4.38
C LEU A 94 -22.48 24.78 -3.52
N VAL A 95 -21.26 25.34 -3.57
CA VAL A 95 -20.87 26.55 -2.84
C VAL A 95 -21.14 27.78 -3.70
N MET A 96 -21.96 28.66 -3.21
CA MET A 96 -22.21 30.02 -3.76
C MET A 96 -21.50 31.05 -2.90
N LEU A 97 -20.76 31.97 -3.53
CA LEU A 97 -20.19 33.12 -2.87
C LEU A 97 -20.84 34.39 -3.40
N CYS A 98 -21.11 35.39 -2.53
CA CYS A 98 -21.63 36.68 -2.96
C CYS A 98 -20.63 37.41 -3.89
N ASP A 99 -21.14 38.11 -4.89
CA ASP A 99 -20.37 38.89 -5.86
C ASP A 99 -19.56 40.03 -5.19
N CYS A 100 -20.00 40.50 -4.05
CA CYS A 100 -19.30 41.46 -3.21
C CYS A 100 -18.10 40.86 -2.47
N PHE A 101 -18.04 39.53 -2.29
CA PHE A 101 -17.02 38.81 -1.52
C PHE A 101 -16.05 37.99 -2.41
N ALA A 102 -16.55 37.35 -3.46
CA ALA A 102 -15.81 36.47 -4.32
C ALA A 102 -14.54 37.10 -4.95
N PRO A 103 -14.57 38.35 -5.50
CA PRO A 103 -13.37 38.99 -6.03
C PRO A 103 -12.28 39.22 -4.98
N THR A 104 -12.66 39.58 -3.77
CA THR A 104 -11.70 39.80 -2.67
C THR A 104 -11.00 38.50 -2.26
N VAL A 105 -11.76 37.44 -2.11
CA VAL A 105 -11.22 36.11 -1.78
C VAL A 105 -10.35 35.59 -2.88
N LYS A 106 -10.77 35.76 -4.13
CA LYS A 106 -9.95 35.36 -5.29
C LYS A 106 -8.59 36.06 -5.28
N ALA A 107 -8.56 37.38 -5.10
CA ALA A 107 -7.32 38.15 -5.03
C ALA A 107 -6.42 37.72 -3.85
N LYS A 108 -7.00 37.35 -2.70
CA LYS A 108 -6.24 36.82 -1.56
C LYS A 108 -5.62 35.46 -1.85
N LEU A 109 -6.36 34.55 -2.50
CA LEU A 109 -5.83 33.25 -2.90
C LEU A 109 -4.76 33.38 -3.98
N GLU A 110 -4.92 34.29 -4.96
CA GLU A 110 -3.89 34.60 -5.97
C GLU A 110 -2.58 35.12 -5.34
N ALA A 111 -2.70 35.86 -4.25
CA ALA A 111 -1.54 36.37 -3.50
C ALA A 111 -0.95 35.34 -2.52
N HIS A 112 -1.68 34.24 -2.24
CA HIS A 112 -1.23 33.25 -1.30
C HIS A 112 -0.12 32.35 -1.91
N PRO A 113 0.99 32.11 -1.21
CA PRO A 113 2.15 31.41 -1.79
C PRO A 113 1.87 29.99 -2.26
N LEU A 114 0.87 29.31 -1.71
CA LEU A 114 0.55 27.91 -2.00
C LEU A 114 -0.78 27.73 -2.75
N CYS A 115 -1.72 28.67 -2.61
CA CYS A 115 -3.09 28.48 -3.08
C CYS A 115 -3.39 29.23 -4.39
N ALA A 116 -2.43 29.94 -4.97
CA ALA A 116 -2.63 30.71 -6.19
C ALA A 116 -3.26 29.92 -7.36
N PRO A 117 -2.88 28.65 -7.65
CA PRO A 117 -3.52 27.86 -8.70
C PRO A 117 -5.01 27.59 -8.42
N LEU A 118 -5.42 27.49 -7.15
CA LEU A 118 -6.79 27.20 -6.74
C LEU A 118 -7.72 28.42 -6.90
N ALA A 119 -7.17 29.62 -6.95
CA ALA A 119 -7.92 30.86 -7.19
C ALA A 119 -8.70 30.87 -8.52
N ALA A 120 -8.26 30.10 -9.50
CA ALA A 120 -8.96 29.94 -10.78
C ALA A 120 -10.37 29.32 -10.63
N LYS A 121 -10.61 28.55 -9.56
CA LYS A 121 -11.92 27.95 -9.24
C LYS A 121 -12.91 28.96 -8.63
N ILE A 122 -12.46 30.16 -8.25
CA ILE A 122 -13.32 31.23 -7.73
C ILE A 122 -13.88 32.02 -8.92
N GLY A 123 -15.19 31.88 -9.14
CA GLY A 123 -15.91 32.63 -10.17
C GLY A 123 -16.18 34.10 -9.78
N ALA A 124 -17.05 34.76 -10.55
CA ALA A 124 -17.46 36.16 -10.31
C ALA A 124 -18.33 36.35 -9.05
N GLY A 125 -18.90 35.26 -8.57
CA GLY A 125 -19.87 35.25 -7.48
C GLY A 125 -21.33 35.31 -7.95
N ASN A 126 -22.25 35.23 -6.99
CA ASN A 126 -23.70 35.31 -7.16
C ASN A 126 -24.21 36.57 -6.49
N THR A 127 -25.39 37.05 -6.84
CA THR A 127 -25.95 38.18 -6.12
C THR A 127 -26.26 37.84 -4.65
N CYS A 128 -26.19 38.80 -3.76
CA CYS A 128 -26.48 38.54 -2.35
C CYS A 128 -27.90 38.04 -2.15
N GLU A 129 -28.85 38.52 -2.96
CA GLU A 129 -30.25 38.12 -2.96
C GLU A 129 -30.42 36.64 -3.34
N GLU A 130 -29.67 36.14 -4.35
CA GLU A 130 -29.70 34.73 -4.71
C GLU A 130 -29.15 33.86 -3.55
N VAL A 131 -28.11 34.28 -2.86
CA VAL A 131 -27.56 33.56 -1.71
C VAL A 131 -28.58 33.57 -0.54
N GLU A 132 -29.20 34.70 -0.24
CA GLU A 132 -30.24 34.80 0.79
C GLU A 132 -31.45 33.92 0.47
N GLU A 133 -31.87 33.86 -0.79
CA GLU A 133 -32.94 32.96 -1.24
C GLU A 133 -32.62 31.48 -0.99
N GLN A 134 -31.38 31.05 -1.27
CA GLN A 134 -30.95 29.67 -1.00
C GLN A 134 -30.98 29.35 0.50
N VAL A 135 -30.51 30.26 1.35
CA VAL A 135 -30.48 30.05 2.80
C VAL A 135 -31.89 30.05 3.39
N ASN A 136 -32.74 31.01 3.00
CA ASN A 136 -34.05 31.20 3.62
C ASN A 136 -35.10 30.19 3.12
N ASN A 137 -35.09 29.84 1.85
CA ASN A 137 -36.14 29.05 1.20
C ASN A 137 -35.71 27.65 0.71
N HIS A 138 -34.41 27.39 0.58
CA HIS A 138 -33.88 26.12 0.03
C HIS A 138 -33.01 25.34 0.99
N HIS A 139 -32.98 25.71 2.27
CA HIS A 139 -32.24 25.03 3.36
C HIS A 139 -30.72 24.91 3.11
N ALA A 140 -30.14 25.91 2.42
CA ALA A 140 -28.68 26.00 2.30
C ALA A 140 -28.04 26.41 3.61
N GLU A 141 -26.82 25.95 3.88
CA GLU A 141 -26.01 26.37 5.02
C GLU A 141 -25.34 27.72 4.71
N GLY A 142 -25.65 28.75 5.49
CA GLY A 142 -25.07 30.08 5.28
C GLY A 142 -23.60 30.17 5.69
N LEU A 143 -22.79 30.79 4.84
CA LEU A 143 -21.41 31.12 5.14
C LEU A 143 -21.33 32.59 5.58
N TYR A 144 -20.71 32.81 6.74
CA TYR A 144 -20.64 34.13 7.36
C TYR A 144 -19.18 34.54 7.58
N HIS A 145 -18.91 35.83 7.31
CA HIS A 145 -17.65 36.47 7.65
C HIS A 145 -17.91 37.81 8.27
N GLU A 146 -17.31 38.11 9.44
CA GLU A 146 -17.56 39.31 10.21
C GLU A 146 -19.07 39.59 10.49
N GLY A 147 -19.83 38.51 10.70
CA GLY A 147 -21.26 38.59 10.97
C GLY A 147 -22.17 38.88 9.76
N LYS A 148 -21.60 38.94 8.55
CA LYS A 148 -22.34 39.13 7.29
C LYS A 148 -22.45 37.80 6.54
N LEU A 149 -23.62 37.55 5.95
CA LEU A 149 -23.79 36.43 5.01
C LEU A 149 -23.00 36.74 3.72
N ILE A 150 -22.03 35.87 3.38
CA ILE A 150 -21.12 36.09 2.25
C ILE A 150 -21.19 34.96 1.23
N GLY A 151 -21.98 33.96 1.48
CA GLY A 151 -22.16 32.79 0.63
C GLY A 151 -23.01 31.73 1.29
N CYS A 152 -23.20 30.63 0.63
CA CYS A 152 -23.85 29.44 1.20
C CYS A 152 -23.35 28.15 0.57
N VAL A 153 -23.62 27.03 1.24
CA VAL A 153 -23.47 25.69 0.71
C VAL A 153 -24.85 25.09 0.50
N LYS A 154 -25.15 24.70 -0.72
CA LYS A 154 -26.41 24.05 -1.06
C LYS A 154 -26.43 22.59 -0.61
N ARG A 155 -27.62 22.06 -0.32
CA ARG A 155 -27.80 20.60 -0.19
C ARG A 155 -27.57 19.93 -1.55
N ALA A 156 -27.03 18.71 -1.54
CA ALA A 156 -26.83 17.94 -2.76
C ALA A 156 -28.03 17.09 -3.16
N HIS A 157 -28.99 16.89 -2.25
CA HIS A 157 -30.21 16.09 -2.51
C HIS A 157 -31.39 16.60 -1.70
N ASP A 158 -32.59 16.53 -2.29
CA ASP A 158 -33.80 17.09 -1.67
C ASP A 158 -34.35 16.25 -0.52
N ILE A 159 -34.17 14.95 -0.55
CA ILE A 159 -34.81 14.01 0.38
C ILE A 159 -33.77 13.31 1.28
N ASP A 160 -32.57 12.99 0.79
CA ASP A 160 -31.57 12.26 1.57
C ASP A 160 -30.95 13.17 2.66
N PRO A 161 -31.22 12.91 3.95
CA PRO A 161 -30.70 13.72 5.05
C PRO A 161 -29.17 13.65 5.18
N ASN A 162 -28.52 12.64 4.59
CA ASN A 162 -27.05 12.51 4.59
C ASN A 162 -26.40 13.45 3.56
N LEU A 163 -27.19 14.12 2.74
CA LEU A 163 -26.76 15.06 1.72
C LEU A 163 -27.34 16.46 1.97
N ASN A 164 -27.71 16.76 3.20
CA ASN A 164 -28.09 18.10 3.59
C ASN A 164 -26.89 19.06 3.50
N ALA A 165 -27.20 20.34 3.49
CA ALA A 165 -26.18 21.38 3.29
C ALA A 165 -25.05 21.33 4.34
N HIS A 166 -25.37 21.05 5.61
CA HIS A 166 -24.38 21.00 6.68
C HIS A 166 -23.37 19.84 6.50
N ILE A 167 -23.85 18.64 6.11
CA ILE A 167 -22.98 17.48 5.86
C ILE A 167 -22.08 17.74 4.64
N ILE A 168 -22.64 18.32 3.56
CA ILE A 168 -21.83 18.74 2.40
C ILE A 168 -20.76 19.75 2.82
N PHE A 169 -21.14 20.72 3.64
CA PHE A 169 -20.21 21.71 4.18
C PHE A 169 -19.07 21.05 5.00
N GLU A 170 -19.37 20.11 5.90
CA GLU A 170 -18.36 19.38 6.66
C GLU A 170 -17.40 18.63 5.75
N ASN A 171 -17.91 17.96 4.71
CA ASN A 171 -17.07 17.27 3.71
C ASN A 171 -16.12 18.23 2.99
N LEU A 172 -16.61 19.39 2.59
CA LEU A 172 -15.80 20.42 1.92
C LEU A 172 -14.74 21.00 2.86
N VAL A 173 -15.06 21.19 4.14
CA VAL A 173 -14.12 21.65 5.17
C VAL A 173 -12.99 20.63 5.37
N SER A 174 -13.32 19.33 5.45
CA SER A 174 -12.31 18.27 5.56
C SER A 174 -11.39 18.21 4.34
N LYS A 175 -11.95 18.32 3.12
CA LYS A 175 -11.16 18.37 1.89
C LYS A 175 -10.25 19.59 1.83
N ALA A 176 -10.77 20.78 2.13
CA ALA A 176 -10.03 22.04 2.07
C ALA A 176 -8.89 22.07 3.10
N SER A 177 -9.14 21.67 4.34
CA SER A 177 -8.11 21.66 5.38
C SER A 177 -7.05 20.58 5.16
N GLY A 178 -7.44 19.40 4.66
CA GLY A 178 -6.51 18.35 4.25
C GLY A 178 -5.61 18.78 3.07
N ALA A 179 -6.21 19.43 2.06
CA ALA A 179 -5.45 19.97 0.93
C ALA A 179 -4.44 21.05 1.37
N LEU A 180 -4.82 21.95 2.28
CA LEU A 180 -3.91 22.96 2.82
C LEU A 180 -2.73 22.31 3.58
N ALA A 181 -3.01 21.27 4.36
CA ALA A 181 -1.97 20.52 5.08
C ALA A 181 -0.99 19.84 4.10
N LEU A 182 -1.51 19.23 3.03
CA LEU A 182 -0.69 18.55 2.02
C LEU A 182 0.15 19.54 1.19
N LEU A 183 -0.43 20.69 0.80
CA LEU A 183 0.29 21.77 0.13
C LEU A 183 1.45 22.30 0.99
N ASN A 184 1.22 22.49 2.29
CA ASN A 184 2.28 22.89 3.22
C ASN A 184 3.38 21.82 3.34
N LEU A 185 3.02 20.53 3.42
CA LEU A 185 3.98 19.44 3.47
C LEU A 185 4.88 19.46 2.23
N PHE A 186 4.31 19.56 1.03
CA PHE A 186 5.07 19.58 -0.22
C PHE A 186 6.00 20.79 -0.32
N ALA A 187 5.48 21.97 -0.10
CA ALA A 187 6.25 23.22 -0.23
C ALA A 187 7.39 23.32 0.78
N LYS A 188 7.12 22.97 2.05
CA LYS A 188 8.13 23.11 3.12
C LYS A 188 9.24 22.08 3.10
N ASN A 189 9.02 20.95 2.41
CA ASN A 189 9.99 19.88 2.29
C ASN A 189 10.53 19.70 0.86
N ASN A 190 10.19 20.62 -0.06
CA ASN A 190 10.57 20.56 -1.48
C ASN A 190 10.18 19.22 -2.14
N ILE A 191 9.02 18.68 -1.78
CA ILE A 191 8.48 17.46 -2.36
C ILE A 191 7.74 17.83 -3.63
N ASN A 192 8.11 17.18 -4.76
CA ASN A 192 7.31 17.30 -5.96
C ASN A 192 6.01 16.49 -5.80
N PRO A 193 4.82 17.09 -5.92
CA PRO A 193 3.54 16.38 -5.76
C PRO A 193 3.40 15.14 -6.65
N LEU A 194 4.02 15.15 -7.84
CA LEU A 194 4.00 14.03 -8.79
C LEU A 194 4.84 12.82 -8.34
N ASP A 195 5.70 12.97 -7.34
CA ASP A 195 6.48 11.87 -6.78
C ASP A 195 5.70 11.07 -5.72
N VAL A 196 4.48 11.50 -5.37
CA VAL A 196 3.61 10.78 -4.44
C VAL A 196 2.83 9.71 -5.20
N ASP A 197 2.96 8.46 -4.77
CA ASP A 197 2.33 7.30 -5.42
C ASP A 197 0.94 7.00 -4.85
N TYR A 198 0.79 7.20 -3.54
CA TYR A 198 -0.42 6.83 -2.80
C TYR A 198 -0.73 7.82 -1.69
N ILE A 199 -2.01 8.07 -1.43
CA ILE A 199 -2.47 8.89 -0.31
C ILE A 199 -3.42 8.08 0.57
N ILE A 200 -3.14 8.07 1.87
CA ILE A 200 -4.06 7.56 2.89
C ILE A 200 -4.67 8.74 3.60
N GLU A 201 -5.97 8.91 3.43
CA GLU A 201 -6.72 9.96 4.06
C GLU A 201 -7.36 9.42 5.35
N CYS A 202 -7.27 10.20 6.45
CA CYS A 202 -7.77 9.82 7.76
C CYS A 202 -8.41 11.00 8.51
N SER A 203 -9.18 11.81 7.79
CA SER A 203 -9.89 12.98 8.33
C SER A 203 -10.89 12.64 9.43
N GLU A 204 -11.27 13.64 10.20
CA GLU A 204 -12.06 13.45 11.42
C GLU A 204 -13.48 12.99 11.14
N GLU A 205 -14.28 13.72 10.41
CA GLU A 205 -15.72 13.48 10.31
C GLU A 205 -16.20 13.46 8.86
N ALA A 206 -15.53 12.70 8.01
CA ALA A 206 -15.98 12.60 6.64
C ALA A 206 -17.26 11.78 6.52
N CYS A 207 -18.30 12.40 6.00
CA CYS A 207 -19.54 11.75 5.62
C CYS A 207 -19.51 11.39 4.14
N GLY A 208 -20.20 10.32 3.76
CA GLY A 208 -20.26 9.85 2.38
C GLY A 208 -21.01 10.80 1.44
N ASP A 209 -20.79 10.57 0.18
CA ASP A 209 -21.56 11.18 -0.88
C ASP A 209 -22.89 10.42 -1.15
N MET A 210 -23.65 10.92 -2.11
CA MET A 210 -25.00 10.47 -2.45
C MET A 210 -25.17 8.97 -2.60
N ASN A 211 -24.20 8.26 -3.19
CA ASN A 211 -24.31 6.85 -3.51
C ASN A 211 -23.54 5.95 -2.53
N GLN A 212 -22.67 6.54 -1.70
CA GLN A 212 -21.70 5.82 -0.88
C GLN A 212 -21.72 6.35 0.56
N ARG A 213 -22.76 6.01 1.29
CA ARG A 213 -22.90 6.39 2.69
C ARG A 213 -21.68 5.94 3.50
N GLY A 214 -20.83 6.89 3.90
CA GLY A 214 -19.58 6.65 4.59
C GLY A 214 -18.36 6.42 3.68
N GLY A 215 -18.53 6.47 2.35
CA GLY A 215 -17.44 6.48 1.37
C GLY A 215 -17.22 7.87 0.79
N GLY A 216 -16.38 8.07 -0.14
CA GLY A 216 -16.24 9.34 -0.84
C GLY A 216 -14.87 9.65 -1.40
N ASN A 217 -13.88 8.80 -1.18
CA ASN A 217 -12.52 8.95 -1.69
C ASN A 217 -11.96 10.37 -1.56
N PHE A 218 -11.96 10.87 -0.33
CA PHE A 218 -11.37 12.17 0.03
C PHE A 218 -9.89 12.25 -0.31
N ALA A 219 -9.17 11.09 -0.24
CA ALA A 219 -7.77 11.00 -0.62
C ALA A 219 -7.51 11.57 -2.02
N LYS A 220 -8.31 11.17 -3.03
CA LYS A 220 -8.14 11.67 -4.40
C LYS A 220 -8.56 13.12 -4.58
N ALA A 221 -9.63 13.55 -3.89
CA ALA A 221 -10.07 14.94 -3.96
C ALA A 221 -9.02 15.89 -3.36
N ILE A 222 -8.36 15.50 -2.26
CA ILE A 222 -7.27 16.24 -1.64
C ILE A 222 -6.03 16.22 -2.54
N ALA A 223 -5.71 15.05 -3.13
CA ALA A 223 -4.60 14.89 -4.08
C ALA A 223 -4.71 15.85 -5.26
N GLU A 224 -5.88 15.89 -5.90
CA GLU A 224 -6.16 16.79 -7.04
C GLU A 224 -5.95 18.26 -6.66
N MET A 225 -6.47 18.69 -5.49
CA MET A 225 -6.27 20.05 -5.02
C MET A 225 -4.80 20.40 -4.75
N ALA A 226 -4.00 19.42 -4.35
CA ALA A 226 -2.59 19.60 -4.03
C ALA A 226 -1.65 19.33 -5.22
N GLY A 227 -2.18 18.99 -6.39
CA GLY A 227 -1.40 18.71 -7.62
C GLY A 227 -0.69 17.35 -7.61
N ALA A 228 -1.12 16.41 -6.78
CA ALA A 228 -0.59 15.04 -6.75
C ALA A 228 -1.36 14.13 -7.73
N ASP A 229 -1.40 14.53 -9.00
CA ASP A 229 -2.24 13.90 -10.05
C ASP A 229 -1.82 12.46 -10.37
N GLY A 230 -0.59 12.08 -10.04
CA GLY A 230 -0.08 10.71 -10.19
C GLY A 230 -0.51 9.75 -9.08
N ALA A 231 -1.03 10.27 -7.96
CA ALA A 231 -1.36 9.45 -6.80
C ALA A 231 -2.73 8.77 -6.94
N THR A 232 -2.81 7.55 -6.44
CA THR A 232 -4.09 6.94 -6.05
C THR A 232 -4.25 6.99 -4.53
N GLY A 233 -5.37 6.52 -3.96
CA GLY A 233 -5.52 6.59 -2.52
C GLY A 233 -6.76 5.91 -1.97
N SER A 234 -6.83 5.88 -0.64
CA SER A 234 -7.96 5.33 0.12
C SER A 234 -8.24 6.16 1.37
N ASP A 235 -9.47 6.08 1.84
CA ASP A 235 -9.92 6.70 3.08
C ASP A 235 -9.89 5.68 4.21
N THR A 236 -9.18 5.98 5.30
CA THR A 236 -9.09 5.14 6.50
C THR A 236 -9.89 5.78 7.61
N ARG A 237 -10.79 5.02 8.22
CA ARG A 237 -11.61 5.45 9.35
C ARG A 237 -11.29 4.61 10.60
N GLY A 238 -11.15 5.24 11.73
CA GLY A 238 -10.79 4.61 13.00
C GLY A 238 -10.81 5.63 14.14
N PHE A 239 -11.55 6.72 13.99
CA PHE A 239 -11.59 7.85 14.94
C PHE A 239 -10.17 8.28 15.35
N CYS A 240 -9.94 8.49 16.64
CA CYS A 240 -8.66 8.99 17.15
C CYS A 240 -7.46 8.05 16.86
N ALA A 241 -7.67 6.77 16.56
CA ALA A 241 -6.60 5.86 16.16
C ALA A 241 -6.28 5.92 14.65
N ALA A 242 -7.14 6.55 13.82
CA ALA A 242 -6.99 6.57 12.37
C ALA A 242 -5.64 7.10 11.87
N PRO A 243 -5.06 8.19 12.38
CA PRO A 243 -3.75 8.67 11.93
C PRO A 243 -2.61 7.69 12.21
N ALA A 244 -2.64 6.99 13.33
CA ALA A 244 -1.64 5.96 13.66
C ALA A 244 -1.84 4.70 12.82
N HIS A 245 -3.08 4.29 12.54
CA HIS A 245 -3.36 3.24 11.55
C HIS A 245 -2.84 3.61 10.17
N ALA A 246 -3.08 4.85 9.72
CA ALA A 246 -2.60 5.34 8.44
C ALA A 246 -1.07 5.32 8.35
N LEU A 247 -0.36 5.67 9.44
CA LEU A 247 1.10 5.61 9.50
C LEU A 247 1.62 4.17 9.34
N ILE A 248 0.98 3.20 10.01
CA ILE A 248 1.35 1.79 9.89
C ILE A 248 1.01 1.24 8.51
N GLN A 249 -0.14 1.61 7.95
CA GLN A 249 -0.54 1.22 6.60
C GLN A 249 0.45 1.76 5.56
N ALA A 250 0.82 3.04 5.64
CA ALA A 250 1.80 3.66 4.76
C ALA A 250 3.16 2.95 4.84
N ALA A 251 3.67 2.72 6.06
CA ALA A 251 4.92 2.01 6.28
C ALA A 251 4.87 0.57 5.74
N SER A 252 3.74 -0.11 5.89
CA SER A 252 3.54 -1.47 5.37
C SER A 252 3.50 -1.51 3.84
N LEU A 253 2.85 -0.54 3.19
CA LEU A 253 2.82 -0.42 1.72
C LEU A 253 4.20 -0.14 1.14
N VAL A 254 4.98 0.73 1.79
CA VAL A 254 6.36 1.03 1.39
C VAL A 254 7.27 -0.18 1.63
N ARG A 255 7.18 -0.82 2.81
CA ARG A 255 7.95 -2.03 3.13
C ARG A 255 7.67 -3.18 2.17
N ALA A 256 6.42 -3.33 1.73
CA ALA A 256 6.03 -4.32 0.72
C ALA A 256 6.55 -3.97 -0.68
N GLY A 257 7.11 -2.79 -0.90
CA GLY A 257 7.55 -2.31 -2.21
C GLY A 257 6.39 -2.02 -3.18
N THR A 258 5.15 -1.90 -2.66
CA THR A 258 3.98 -1.61 -3.51
C THR A 258 4.01 -0.16 -3.98
N PHE A 259 4.36 0.75 -3.09
CA PHE A 259 4.53 2.18 -3.35
C PHE A 259 5.82 2.67 -2.71
N LYS A 260 6.42 3.69 -3.29
CA LYS A 260 7.68 4.27 -2.78
C LYS A 260 7.43 5.45 -1.85
N ASN A 261 6.44 6.27 -2.17
CA ASN A 261 6.11 7.49 -1.45
C ASN A 261 4.61 7.51 -1.14
N VAL A 262 4.28 7.29 0.12
CA VAL A 262 2.90 7.25 0.61
C VAL A 262 2.65 8.46 1.50
N ALA A 263 1.80 9.37 1.07
CA ALA A 263 1.37 10.49 1.90
C ALA A 263 0.20 10.05 2.82
N ILE A 264 0.19 10.61 4.02
CA ILE A 264 -0.89 10.51 4.98
C ILE A 264 -1.46 11.90 5.13
N VAL A 265 -2.77 12.04 5.09
CA VAL A 265 -3.43 13.35 5.23
C VAL A 265 -4.70 13.22 6.06
N ALA A 266 -4.95 14.22 6.90
CA ALA A 266 -6.21 14.38 7.63
C ALA A 266 -6.65 15.84 7.59
N GLY A 267 -7.89 16.06 7.25
CA GLY A 267 -8.59 17.34 7.45
C GLY A 267 -9.40 17.33 8.74
N GLY A 268 -9.71 18.51 9.25
CA GLY A 268 -10.56 18.67 10.41
C GLY A 268 -12.03 18.87 10.03
N ALA A 269 -12.90 18.81 11.03
CA ALA A 269 -14.35 18.93 10.87
C ALA A 269 -14.93 20.12 11.65
N THR A 270 -16.02 20.67 11.15
CA THR A 270 -16.79 21.72 11.85
C THR A 270 -17.38 21.24 13.16
N ALA A 271 -17.59 19.93 13.33
CA ALA A 271 -17.99 19.31 14.59
C ALA A 271 -17.00 19.57 15.74
N LYS A 272 -15.76 19.91 15.43
CA LYS A 272 -14.72 20.20 16.43
C LYS A 272 -14.65 21.68 16.80
N LEU A 273 -15.22 22.57 15.99
CA LEU A 273 -15.31 23.99 16.30
C LEU A 273 -16.25 24.23 17.48
N GLY A 274 -15.71 24.79 18.56
CA GLY A 274 -16.46 25.10 19.76
C GLY A 274 -17.18 23.90 20.36
N MET A 275 -16.67 22.70 20.22
CA MET A 275 -17.29 21.46 20.71
C MET A 275 -17.57 21.54 22.23
N ASN A 276 -16.61 22.06 22.99
CA ASN A 276 -16.74 22.31 24.43
C ASN A 276 -17.11 23.77 24.77
N GLY A 277 -17.58 24.53 23.77
CA GLY A 277 -17.88 25.95 23.92
C GLY A 277 -18.87 26.27 25.04
N LYS A 278 -19.87 25.41 25.29
CA LYS A 278 -20.83 25.59 26.41
C LYS A 278 -20.12 25.58 27.77
N ASP A 279 -19.15 24.72 27.99
CA ASP A 279 -18.42 24.66 29.27
C ASP A 279 -17.48 25.83 29.44
N HIS A 280 -16.88 26.32 28.36
CA HIS A 280 -16.03 27.51 28.36
C HIS A 280 -16.85 28.77 28.66
N VAL A 281 -17.95 28.99 27.95
CA VAL A 281 -18.86 30.14 28.17
C VAL A 281 -19.40 30.13 29.58
N LYS A 282 -19.87 28.99 30.11
CA LYS A 282 -20.35 28.86 31.47
C LYS A 282 -19.32 29.26 32.54
N LYS A 283 -18.04 29.14 32.24
CA LYS A 283 -16.91 29.47 33.11
C LYS A 283 -16.32 30.85 32.83
N GLY A 284 -16.88 31.60 31.89
CA GLY A 284 -16.40 32.92 31.50
C GLY A 284 -15.08 32.91 30.73
N LEU A 285 -14.74 31.80 30.10
CA LEU A 285 -13.47 31.55 29.38
C LEU A 285 -13.62 31.75 27.87
N PRO A 286 -12.55 32.09 27.14
CA PRO A 286 -12.60 32.14 25.69
C PRO A 286 -12.80 30.72 25.12
N ILE A 287 -13.44 30.64 23.96
CA ILE A 287 -13.53 29.38 23.20
C ILE A 287 -12.23 29.22 22.42
N LEU A 288 -11.47 28.14 22.73
CA LEU A 288 -10.15 27.89 22.18
C LEU A 288 -10.15 26.89 21.03
N GLU A 289 -11.29 26.21 20.80
CA GLU A 289 -11.51 25.32 19.66
C GLU A 289 -11.99 26.12 18.45
N ASP A 290 -11.17 27.05 17.99
CA ASP A 290 -11.52 28.05 16.97
C ASP A 290 -10.74 27.90 15.66
N VAL A 291 -9.95 26.86 15.54
CA VAL A 291 -9.17 26.51 14.35
C VAL A 291 -9.57 25.13 13.82
N ILE A 292 -9.78 25.02 12.51
CA ILE A 292 -9.87 23.72 11.84
C ILE A 292 -8.45 23.19 11.65
N ALA A 293 -8.12 22.10 12.32
CA ALA A 293 -6.80 21.50 12.21
C ALA A 293 -6.67 20.65 10.94
N GLY A 294 -5.48 20.59 10.38
CA GLY A 294 -5.10 19.66 9.33
C GLY A 294 -3.77 19.00 9.69
N PHE A 295 -3.51 17.85 9.13
CA PHE A 295 -2.29 17.07 9.32
C PHE A 295 -1.87 16.41 8.02
N ALA A 296 -0.58 16.41 7.71
CA ALA A 296 -0.02 15.64 6.60
C ALA A 296 1.40 15.16 6.94
N ALA A 297 1.74 13.96 6.48
CA ALA A 297 3.07 13.38 6.57
C ALA A 297 3.33 12.51 5.33
N ILE A 298 4.60 12.19 5.06
CA ILE A 298 4.99 11.26 4.01
C ILE A 298 5.84 10.13 4.60
N VAL A 299 5.59 8.91 4.15
CA VAL A 299 6.41 7.73 4.40
C VAL A 299 6.98 7.27 3.07
N SER A 300 8.30 7.13 3.01
CA SER A 300 9.03 6.74 1.80
C SER A 300 9.92 5.52 2.03
N GLU A 301 10.53 5.02 0.96
CA GLU A 301 11.65 4.08 1.08
C GLU A 301 12.74 4.68 1.97
N ASN A 302 13.53 3.81 2.61
CA ASN A 302 14.58 4.25 3.53
C ASN A 302 15.63 5.08 2.78
N ASP A 303 15.77 6.34 3.17
CA ASP A 303 16.77 7.29 2.65
C ASP A 303 18.07 7.28 3.47
N PHE A 304 18.15 6.44 4.50
CA PHE A 304 19.25 6.31 5.45
C PHE A 304 19.55 7.57 6.29
N ILE A 305 18.63 8.52 6.33
CA ILE A 305 18.71 9.79 7.05
C ILE A 305 17.47 10.00 7.91
N SER A 306 16.30 9.93 7.31
CA SER A 306 15.02 10.12 7.98
C SER A 306 14.70 8.98 8.95
N PRO A 307 13.98 9.22 10.05
CA PRO A 307 13.66 8.18 11.01
C PRO A 307 12.90 7.01 10.39
N GLU A 308 13.16 5.82 10.90
CA GLU A 308 12.51 4.60 10.46
C GLU A 308 11.19 4.38 11.23
N VAL A 309 10.15 3.96 10.53
CA VAL A 309 8.93 3.42 11.14
C VAL A 309 9.16 1.94 11.44
N ASN A 310 9.28 1.57 12.71
CA ASN A 310 9.53 0.18 13.10
C ASN A 310 8.23 -0.63 13.07
N THR A 311 7.95 -1.28 11.95
CA THR A 311 6.74 -2.11 11.76
C THR A 311 6.75 -3.41 12.56
N GLU A 312 7.87 -3.79 13.19
CA GLU A 312 7.93 -4.94 14.10
C GLU A 312 7.42 -4.62 15.51
N LEU A 313 7.49 -3.33 15.91
CA LEU A 313 7.10 -2.84 17.22
C LEU A 313 5.77 -2.09 17.16
N VAL A 314 4.74 -2.79 16.69
CA VAL A 314 3.37 -2.28 16.63
C VAL A 314 2.57 -2.80 17.81
N GLY A 315 1.98 -1.88 18.59
CA GLY A 315 1.02 -2.21 19.63
C GLY A 315 -0.39 -2.21 19.07
N THR A 316 -1.20 -3.19 19.47
CA THR A 316 -2.57 -3.35 18.96
C THR A 316 -3.57 -3.58 20.10
N HIS A 317 -4.66 -2.82 20.07
CA HIS A 317 -5.81 -3.07 20.90
C HIS A 317 -6.71 -4.08 20.20
N THR A 318 -6.78 -5.29 20.71
CA THR A 318 -7.64 -6.35 20.13
C THR A 318 -9.04 -6.31 20.70
N VAL A 319 -10.00 -6.94 20.01
CA VAL A 319 -11.41 -7.01 20.45
C VAL A 319 -11.54 -7.49 21.91
N GLY A 320 -10.71 -8.43 22.34
CA GLY A 320 -10.73 -8.98 23.70
C GLY A 320 -9.94 -8.20 24.75
N THR A 321 -9.29 -7.08 24.39
CA THR A 321 -8.39 -6.35 25.31
C THR A 321 -9.15 -5.64 26.44
N GLY A 322 -10.40 -5.20 26.19
CA GLY A 322 -11.16 -4.38 27.12
C GLY A 322 -10.81 -2.89 27.04
N SER A 323 -11.63 -2.04 27.65
CA SER A 323 -11.58 -0.58 27.50
C SER A 323 -11.03 0.16 28.74
N SER A 324 -10.56 -0.55 29.78
CA SER A 324 -9.95 0.12 30.92
C SER A 324 -8.65 0.82 30.52
N PRO A 325 -8.34 2.00 31.06
CA PRO A 325 -7.10 2.72 30.71
C PRO A 325 -5.84 1.88 30.85
N GLN A 326 -5.76 1.06 31.90
CA GLN A 326 -4.64 0.15 32.11
C GLN A 326 -4.54 -0.93 31.03
N ALA A 327 -5.65 -1.55 30.65
CA ALA A 327 -5.68 -2.58 29.60
C ALA A 327 -5.25 -1.99 28.25
N VAL A 328 -5.77 -0.79 27.94
CA VAL A 328 -5.42 -0.07 26.69
C VAL A 328 -3.94 0.25 26.63
N ILE A 329 -3.39 0.91 27.66
CA ILE A 329 -1.96 1.28 27.67
C ILE A 329 -1.05 0.05 27.77
N THR A 330 -1.49 -1.02 28.43
CA THR A 330 -0.76 -2.30 28.40
C THR A 330 -0.66 -2.85 26.99
N ALA A 331 -1.78 -2.85 26.24
CA ALA A 331 -1.81 -3.37 24.87
C ALA A 331 -0.98 -2.50 23.89
N LEU A 332 -1.09 -1.18 24.04
CA LEU A 332 -0.48 -0.25 23.08
C LEU A 332 0.97 0.10 23.41
N VAL A 333 1.39 0.02 24.66
CA VAL A 333 2.75 0.44 25.07
C VAL A 333 3.54 -0.75 25.63
N ALA A 334 3.06 -1.42 26.66
CA ALA A 334 3.84 -2.46 27.32
C ALA A 334 4.13 -3.66 26.42
N LYS A 335 3.11 -4.20 25.74
CA LYS A 335 3.28 -5.40 24.90
C LYS A 335 4.26 -5.23 23.73
N PRO A 336 4.18 -4.15 22.90
CA PRO A 336 5.18 -3.97 21.83
C PRO A 336 6.59 -3.76 22.37
N LEU A 337 6.77 -3.05 23.49
CA LEU A 337 8.09 -2.90 24.12
C LEU A 337 8.64 -4.25 24.63
N GLU A 338 7.81 -5.06 25.28
CA GLU A 338 8.19 -6.42 25.71
C GLU A 338 8.61 -7.28 24.50
N LYS A 339 7.82 -7.23 23.39
CA LYS A 339 8.16 -7.93 22.14
C LYS A 339 9.53 -7.52 21.60
N GLY A 340 9.87 -6.25 21.70
CA GLY A 340 11.15 -5.70 21.26
C GLY A 340 12.30 -5.85 22.27
N GLY A 341 12.05 -6.43 23.45
CA GLY A 341 13.03 -6.49 24.52
C GLY A 341 13.43 -5.11 25.07
N LEU A 342 12.53 -4.14 24.96
CA LEU A 342 12.72 -2.75 25.36
C LEU A 342 12.05 -2.47 26.70
N ARG A 343 12.67 -1.57 27.47
CA ARG A 343 12.10 -1.00 28.68
C ARG A 343 11.31 0.28 28.33
N PHE A 344 10.44 0.71 29.21
CA PHE A 344 9.75 2.00 29.05
C PHE A 344 10.76 3.17 28.98
N ALA A 345 11.85 3.11 29.75
CA ALA A 345 12.90 4.12 29.75
C ALA A 345 13.76 4.15 28.47
N ASP A 346 13.65 3.14 27.60
CA ASP A 346 14.36 3.09 26.32
C ASP A 346 13.61 3.84 25.19
N VAL A 347 12.41 4.37 25.49
CA VAL A 347 11.65 5.27 24.62
C VAL A 347 11.86 6.70 25.14
N ASP A 348 12.47 7.55 24.34
CA ASP A 348 12.81 8.92 24.74
C ASP A 348 11.55 9.78 24.94
N LYS A 349 10.57 9.66 24.04
CA LYS A 349 9.28 10.37 24.12
C LYS A 349 8.12 9.47 23.73
N PHE A 350 7.04 9.57 24.50
CA PHE A 350 5.73 9.00 24.14
C PHE A 350 4.84 10.12 23.65
N SER A 351 4.30 10.00 22.45
CA SER A 351 3.26 10.90 21.95
C SER A 351 1.92 10.18 21.99
N VAL A 352 1.07 10.65 22.86
CA VAL A 352 -0.25 10.05 23.15
C VAL A 352 -1.38 10.96 22.61
N GLU A 353 -2.51 11.02 23.28
CA GLU A 353 -3.56 12.00 22.98
C GLU A 353 -3.10 13.40 23.41
N MET A 354 -2.68 14.20 22.44
CA MET A 354 -2.04 15.50 22.63
C MET A 354 -3.06 16.66 22.79
N GLN A 355 -4.22 16.38 23.41
CA GLN A 355 -5.22 17.41 23.66
C GLN A 355 -4.67 18.55 24.53
N ASN A 356 -5.08 19.75 24.19
CA ASN A 356 -4.71 20.96 24.89
C ASN A 356 -5.41 21.06 26.26
N PRO A 357 -4.69 21.16 27.38
CA PRO A 357 -5.27 21.24 28.72
C PRO A 357 -6.05 22.53 28.97
N ASP A 358 -5.78 23.64 28.27
CA ASP A 358 -6.62 24.85 28.32
C ASP A 358 -8.05 24.55 27.81
N ILE A 359 -8.21 23.60 26.89
CA ILE A 359 -9.50 23.15 26.36
C ILE A 359 -10.13 22.12 27.30
N THR A 360 -9.36 21.10 27.68
CA THR A 360 -9.91 19.89 28.31
C THR A 360 -10.16 20.03 29.81
N LYS A 361 -9.36 20.83 30.53
CA LYS A 361 -9.57 21.07 31.95
C LYS A 361 -10.92 21.80 32.23
N PRO A 362 -11.27 22.88 31.53
CA PRO A 362 -12.58 23.49 31.66
C PRO A 362 -13.75 22.56 31.27
N ALA A 363 -13.56 21.67 30.29
CA ALA A 363 -14.54 20.66 29.87
C ALA A 363 -14.68 19.48 30.84
N GLY A 364 -13.90 19.42 31.91
CA GLY A 364 -13.96 18.37 32.93
C GLY A 364 -13.18 17.10 32.61
N ALA A 365 -12.41 17.07 31.51
CA ALA A 365 -11.59 15.94 31.12
C ALA A 365 -10.17 15.95 31.77
N GLY A 366 -9.78 17.04 32.45
CA GLY A 366 -8.47 17.16 33.06
C GLY A 366 -7.34 17.38 32.07
N ASP A 367 -6.11 17.06 32.46
CA ASP A 367 -4.93 17.06 31.60
C ASP A 367 -4.77 15.67 30.98
N VAL A 368 -5.27 15.50 29.75
CA VAL A 368 -5.34 14.19 29.10
C VAL A 368 -3.96 13.61 28.79
N PRO A 369 -2.98 14.36 28.21
CA PRO A 369 -1.64 13.87 28.01
C PRO A 369 -0.97 13.41 29.30
N GLU A 370 -1.00 14.27 30.35
CA GLU A 370 -0.38 13.97 31.66
C GLU A 370 -0.96 12.69 32.27
N ALA A 371 -2.29 12.50 32.20
CA ALA A 371 -2.95 11.29 32.71
C ALA A 371 -2.47 10.01 31.98
N ASN A 372 -2.28 10.09 30.65
CA ASN A 372 -1.73 8.97 29.89
C ASN A 372 -0.26 8.68 30.27
N TYR A 373 0.59 9.70 30.43
CA TYR A 373 1.98 9.50 30.86
C TYR A 373 2.09 8.92 32.27
N LYS A 374 1.24 9.38 33.19
CA LYS A 374 1.16 8.77 34.54
C LYS A 374 0.75 7.30 34.50
N MET A 375 -0.12 6.92 33.57
CA MET A 375 -0.51 5.52 33.37
C MET A 375 0.66 4.69 32.82
N ILE A 376 1.44 5.23 31.85
CA ILE A 376 2.65 4.60 31.33
C ILE A 376 3.68 4.42 32.43
N ALA A 377 3.94 5.48 33.23
CA ALA A 377 4.87 5.41 34.37
C ALA A 377 4.41 4.39 35.43
N ALA A 378 3.09 4.30 35.71
CA ALA A 378 2.56 3.31 36.62
C ALA A 378 2.79 1.87 36.14
N LEU A 379 2.71 1.61 34.84
CA LEU A 379 3.08 0.31 34.25
C LEU A 379 4.59 0.04 34.39
N ALA A 380 5.45 1.05 34.19
CA ALA A 380 6.88 0.92 34.43
C ALA A 380 7.20 0.56 35.90
N VAL A 381 6.48 1.15 36.87
CA VAL A 381 6.58 0.76 38.29
C VAL A 381 6.14 -0.69 38.49
N MET A 382 5.02 -1.12 37.89
CA MET A 382 4.54 -2.50 37.99
C MET A 382 5.54 -3.52 37.42
N LYS A 383 6.30 -3.13 36.40
CA LYS A 383 7.38 -3.93 35.79
C LYS A 383 8.70 -3.80 36.54
N LYS A 384 8.77 -3.00 37.63
CA LYS A 384 9.96 -2.74 38.45
C LYS A 384 11.11 -2.09 37.67
N GLU A 385 10.78 -1.27 36.68
CA GLU A 385 11.75 -0.51 35.89
C GLU A 385 12.10 0.84 36.55
N ILE A 386 11.12 1.42 37.27
CA ILE A 386 11.26 2.65 38.06
C ILE A 386 10.58 2.47 39.41
N GLU A 387 10.96 3.29 40.38
CA GLU A 387 10.30 3.35 41.69
C GLU A 387 9.05 4.25 41.63
N ARG A 388 8.10 4.04 42.54
CA ARG A 388 6.88 4.85 42.60
C ARG A 388 7.16 6.35 42.84
N ALA A 389 8.25 6.67 43.50
CA ALA A 389 8.68 8.05 43.71
C ALA A 389 9.08 8.76 42.41
N ASP A 390 9.53 8.02 41.41
CA ASP A 390 10.10 8.54 40.16
C ASP A 390 9.01 8.79 39.07
N ILE A 391 7.73 8.55 39.39
CA ILE A 391 6.64 8.71 38.40
C ILE A 391 6.64 10.12 37.80
N ASN A 392 6.77 11.17 38.60
CA ASN A 392 6.72 12.54 38.12
C ASN A 392 7.96 12.87 37.25
N ASP A 393 9.11 12.40 37.63
CA ASP A 393 10.36 12.58 36.86
C ASP A 393 10.26 11.84 35.51
N PHE A 394 9.69 10.65 35.51
CA PHE A 394 9.40 9.90 34.29
C PHE A 394 8.45 10.68 33.37
N VAL A 395 7.35 11.22 33.90
CA VAL A 395 6.40 12.03 33.13
C VAL A 395 7.05 13.28 32.54
N LEU A 396 7.88 13.98 33.31
CA LEU A 396 8.61 15.16 32.82
C LEU A 396 9.61 14.80 31.73
N LYS A 397 10.32 13.68 31.87
CA LYS A 397 11.34 13.25 30.93
C LYS A 397 10.77 12.70 29.64
N HIS A 398 9.77 11.82 29.71
CA HIS A 398 9.26 11.02 28.59
C HIS A 398 7.93 11.53 28.03
N GLY A 399 7.28 12.45 28.73
CA GLY A 399 6.03 13.11 28.31
C GLY A 399 6.27 14.52 27.81
N MET A 400 5.16 15.20 27.49
CA MET A 400 5.10 16.62 27.09
C MET A 400 3.68 17.14 27.25
N SER A 401 3.49 18.47 27.31
CA SER A 401 2.16 19.07 27.32
C SER A 401 1.46 18.84 25.97
N GLY A 402 0.13 18.81 25.97
CA GLY A 402 -0.63 18.74 24.72
C GLY A 402 -0.87 20.13 24.14
N TRP A 403 -0.90 20.25 22.81
CA TRP A 403 -1.09 21.51 22.09
C TRP A 403 -2.02 21.41 20.87
N ALA A 404 -2.72 20.30 20.70
CA ALA A 404 -3.62 20.17 19.56
C ALA A 404 -4.73 21.24 19.60
N PRO A 405 -4.98 21.91 18.48
CA PRO A 405 -5.95 23.02 18.44
C PRO A 405 -7.41 22.58 18.57
N THR A 406 -7.67 21.28 18.35
CA THR A 406 -9.01 20.67 18.46
C THR A 406 -8.94 19.35 19.21
N GLN A 407 -10.11 18.78 19.52
CA GLN A 407 -10.24 17.38 19.94
C GLN A 407 -10.59 16.48 18.72
N GLY A 408 -10.43 15.17 18.84
CA GLY A 408 -10.76 14.21 17.79
C GLY A 408 -9.56 13.43 17.29
N HIS A 409 -9.46 13.20 15.97
CA HIS A 409 -8.42 12.34 15.38
C HIS A 409 -7.03 12.98 15.42
N ILE A 410 -6.96 14.28 15.13
CA ILE A 410 -5.69 15.02 15.02
C ILE A 410 -4.86 15.02 16.31
N PRO A 411 -5.44 15.13 17.52
CA PRO A 411 -4.66 15.06 18.76
C PRO A 411 -3.90 13.76 19.01
N SER A 412 -4.28 12.66 18.36
CA SER A 412 -3.87 11.32 18.77
C SER A 412 -2.48 10.96 18.24
N GLY A 413 -1.44 11.37 18.94
CA GLY A 413 -0.04 11.05 18.73
C GLY A 413 0.66 11.87 17.63
N VAL A 414 -0.05 12.22 16.57
CA VAL A 414 0.55 12.84 15.38
C VAL A 414 0.98 14.31 15.52
N PRO A 415 0.47 15.14 16.45
CA PRO A 415 0.98 16.50 16.60
C PRO A 415 2.48 16.59 16.92
N TYR A 416 3.07 15.55 17.50
CA TYR A 416 4.50 15.50 17.78
C TYR A 416 5.33 14.99 16.60
N LEU A 417 4.72 14.44 15.56
CA LEU A 417 5.44 13.74 14.50
C LEU A 417 6.50 14.59 13.82
N GLY A 418 6.21 15.86 13.52
CA GLY A 418 7.17 16.78 12.90
C GLY A 418 8.41 17.03 13.79
N PHE A 419 8.22 17.24 15.08
CA PHE A 419 9.32 17.40 16.05
C PHE A 419 10.06 16.08 16.24
N ALA A 420 9.36 14.95 16.32
CA ALA A 420 9.98 13.64 16.43
C ALA A 420 10.92 13.35 15.25
N ILE A 421 10.49 13.66 14.02
CA ILE A 421 11.33 13.51 12.81
C ILE A 421 12.58 14.36 12.93
N GLN A 422 12.45 15.63 13.32
CA GLN A 422 13.59 16.52 13.50
C GLN A 422 14.55 15.98 14.57
N ASP A 423 14.06 15.72 15.78
CA ASP A 423 14.88 15.29 16.93
C ASP A 423 15.59 13.94 16.67
N LEU A 424 14.92 13.01 16.02
CA LEU A 424 15.51 11.71 15.63
C LEU A 424 16.54 11.86 14.52
N THR A 425 16.30 12.70 13.52
CA THR A 425 17.23 12.96 12.40
C THR A 425 18.50 13.65 12.92
N GLU A 426 18.35 14.65 13.79
CA GLU A 426 19.47 15.38 14.40
C GLU A 426 20.22 14.55 15.48
N GLY A 427 19.64 13.39 15.86
CA GLY A 427 20.21 12.48 16.84
C GLY A 427 20.09 12.96 18.29
N VAL A 428 19.20 13.90 18.56
CA VAL A 428 18.80 14.33 19.91
C VAL A 428 18.06 13.20 20.63
N LEU A 429 17.20 12.50 19.90
CA LEU A 429 16.48 11.32 20.37
C LEU A 429 16.87 10.07 19.57
N ASN A 430 16.64 8.91 20.13
CA ASN A 430 16.86 7.62 19.48
C ASN A 430 15.55 6.89 19.17
N ARG A 431 14.50 7.11 19.99
CA ARG A 431 13.26 6.38 19.88
C ARG A 431 12.06 7.18 20.38
N VAL A 432 11.01 7.24 19.56
CA VAL A 432 9.74 7.90 19.88
C VAL A 432 8.60 6.90 19.63
N MET A 433 7.62 6.87 20.52
CA MET A 433 6.44 6.04 20.34
C MET A 433 5.21 6.90 20.07
N ILE A 434 4.57 6.68 18.92
CA ILE A 434 3.31 7.30 18.53
C ILE A 434 2.16 6.38 18.95
N VAL A 435 1.23 6.88 19.74
CA VAL A 435 0.10 6.11 20.30
C VAL A 435 -1.20 6.72 19.84
N GLY A 436 -1.87 6.07 18.90
CA GLY A 436 -3.24 6.37 18.52
C GLY A 436 -4.21 5.58 19.41
N LYS A 437 -5.10 6.29 20.10
CA LYS A 437 -6.03 5.69 21.04
C LYS A 437 -7.44 6.11 20.73
N GLY A 438 -8.35 5.15 20.58
CA GLY A 438 -9.74 5.37 20.23
C GLY A 438 -10.52 6.14 21.31
N SER A 439 -11.61 6.77 20.89
CA SER A 439 -12.41 7.63 21.75
C SER A 439 -13.56 6.89 22.44
N LEU A 440 -14.13 7.55 23.47
CA LEU A 440 -15.39 7.13 24.13
C LEU A 440 -16.58 7.04 23.14
N PHE A 441 -16.54 7.75 22.02
CA PHE A 441 -17.60 7.70 20.99
C PHE A 441 -17.65 6.33 20.31
N LEU A 442 -16.52 5.70 20.04
CA LEU A 442 -16.48 4.36 19.47
C LEU A 442 -17.14 3.35 20.42
N GLY A 443 -16.86 3.46 21.72
CA GLY A 443 -17.51 2.63 22.74
C GLY A 443 -19.03 2.78 22.75
N ARG A 444 -19.55 4.00 22.53
CA ARG A 444 -21.01 4.25 22.47
C ARG A 444 -21.67 3.68 21.23
N MET A 445 -20.99 3.68 20.09
CA MET A 445 -21.56 3.19 18.83
C MET A 445 -21.48 1.68 18.68
N THR A 446 -20.36 1.07 19.10
CA THR A 446 -20.06 -0.34 18.86
C THR A 446 -19.83 -1.14 20.13
N ASN A 447 -19.79 -0.50 21.29
CA ASN A 447 -19.35 -1.05 22.57
C ASN A 447 -17.93 -1.66 22.52
N LEU A 448 -17.11 -1.19 21.59
CA LEU A 448 -15.71 -1.57 21.40
C LEU A 448 -14.80 -0.36 21.63
N PHE A 449 -13.53 -0.62 21.72
CA PHE A 449 -12.49 0.40 21.80
C PHE A 449 -11.49 0.11 20.69
N ASP A 450 -10.81 1.12 20.16
CA ASP A 450 -9.76 0.95 19.18
C ASP A 450 -8.48 1.63 19.65
N GLY A 451 -7.35 1.12 19.18
CA GLY A 451 -6.05 1.71 19.42
C GLY A 451 -4.94 0.95 18.73
N VAL A 452 -3.94 1.71 18.34
CA VAL A 452 -2.73 1.20 17.71
C VAL A 452 -1.56 2.11 18.06
N SER A 453 -0.36 1.57 18.12
CA SER A 453 0.86 2.34 18.32
C SER A 453 2.00 1.85 17.44
N VAL A 454 2.96 2.70 17.21
CA VAL A 454 4.16 2.38 16.45
C VAL A 454 5.37 3.11 17.00
N VAL A 455 6.53 2.50 16.88
CA VAL A 455 7.80 3.10 17.29
C VAL A 455 8.50 3.70 16.08
N LEU A 456 8.95 4.94 16.22
CA LEU A 456 9.88 5.60 15.32
C LEU A 456 11.28 5.50 15.90
N GLU A 457 12.24 5.11 15.09
CA GLU A 457 13.63 4.96 15.51
C GLU A 457 14.55 5.85 14.68
N ARG A 458 15.59 6.36 15.32
CA ARG A 458 16.66 7.06 14.63
C ARG A 458 17.26 6.16 13.58
N ASN A 459 17.37 6.66 12.34
CA ASN A 459 18.05 5.96 11.28
C ASN A 459 19.56 5.82 11.61
N LYS A 460 20.05 4.61 11.50
CA LYS A 460 21.47 4.28 11.79
C LYS A 460 22.31 4.22 10.53
N GLY A 461 21.72 4.51 9.36
CA GLY A 461 22.40 4.33 8.09
C GLY A 461 22.67 2.88 7.72
N GLU A 462 21.94 1.93 8.33
CA GLU A 462 22.11 0.49 8.14
C GLU A 462 20.91 -0.11 7.42
N VAL A 463 21.16 -1.01 6.47
CA VAL A 463 20.11 -1.84 5.88
C VAL A 463 19.87 -3.04 6.80
N LYS A 464 18.66 -3.21 7.29
CA LYS A 464 18.24 -4.44 7.98
C LYS A 464 17.78 -5.46 6.94
N ASN A 465 18.34 -6.67 6.95
CA ASN A 465 17.78 -7.79 6.20
C ASN A 465 16.46 -8.25 6.84
N ASP A 466 15.67 -9.06 6.12
CA ASP A 466 14.39 -9.60 6.59
C ASP A 466 14.48 -10.42 7.89
N GLU A 467 15.68 -10.74 8.37
CA GLU A 467 15.95 -11.42 9.64
C GLU A 467 16.20 -10.45 10.82
N GLY A 468 16.07 -9.13 10.61
CA GLY A 468 16.26 -8.13 11.66
C GLY A 468 17.71 -7.91 12.09
N ARG A 469 18.68 -8.43 11.35
CA ARG A 469 20.11 -8.19 11.57
C ARG A 469 20.59 -6.96 10.83
N ALA A 470 21.25 -6.05 11.52
CA ALA A 470 21.90 -4.90 10.90
C ALA A 470 23.01 -5.38 9.95
N VAL A 471 22.86 -5.02 8.67
CA VAL A 471 23.94 -5.19 7.69
C VAL A 471 24.55 -3.80 7.49
N ALA A 472 25.80 -3.62 7.88
CA ALA A 472 26.50 -2.37 7.65
C ALA A 472 26.55 -2.07 6.15
N ILE A 473 26.12 -0.87 5.75
CA ILE A 473 26.40 -0.36 4.41
C ILE A 473 27.90 -0.02 4.37
N GLY A 474 28.63 -0.96 4.03
CA GLY A 474 30.04 -0.83 3.87
C GLY A 474 30.57 -2.20 3.58
N GLN A 475 30.78 -2.42 2.33
CA GLN A 475 31.45 -3.60 1.81
C GLN A 475 30.56 -4.87 1.81
N TRP A 476 29.85 -5.03 0.70
CA TRP A 476 29.88 -6.29 0.02
C TRP A 476 31.31 -6.86 0.22
N PRO A 477 31.47 -8.10 0.73
CA PRO A 477 32.81 -8.64 0.90
C PRO A 477 33.52 -8.46 -0.43
N ALA A 478 34.56 -7.65 -0.41
CA ALA A 478 35.46 -7.52 -1.52
C ALA A 478 36.08 -8.91 -1.75
N THR A 479 35.47 -9.65 -2.65
CA THR A 479 36.19 -10.72 -3.34
C THR A 479 37.35 -10.02 -4.03
N PRO A 480 38.57 -10.52 -3.97
CA PRO A 480 39.70 -9.81 -4.57
C PRO A 480 39.37 -9.60 -6.05
N SER A 481 39.33 -8.34 -6.45
CA SER A 481 39.42 -7.81 -7.82
C SER A 481 39.03 -8.79 -8.96
N ALA A 482 37.76 -9.22 -9.00
CA ALA A 482 37.15 -9.68 -10.23
C ALA A 482 36.48 -8.48 -10.90
N ALA A 483 36.63 -8.31 -12.21
CA ALA A 483 35.97 -7.26 -12.97
C ALA A 483 34.45 -7.30 -12.67
N LYS A 484 33.81 -6.12 -12.47
CA LYS A 484 32.36 -6.06 -12.24
C LYS A 484 31.61 -6.78 -13.37
N THR A 485 30.54 -7.50 -13.01
CA THR A 485 29.62 -8.09 -13.98
C THR A 485 29.09 -7.03 -14.93
N LYS A 486 29.21 -7.24 -16.25
CA LYS A 486 28.65 -6.35 -17.27
C LYS A 486 27.39 -6.98 -17.87
N VAL A 487 26.29 -6.22 -17.83
CA VAL A 487 25.00 -6.64 -18.42
C VAL A 487 24.64 -5.69 -19.55
N GLY A 488 24.41 -6.26 -20.74
CA GLY A 488 23.99 -5.51 -21.91
C GLY A 488 22.49 -5.32 -22.01
N ILE A 489 22.05 -4.31 -22.77
CA ILE A 489 20.67 -4.16 -23.22
C ILE A 489 20.62 -3.60 -24.63
N THR A 490 19.83 -4.25 -25.52
CA THR A 490 19.52 -3.66 -26.83
C THR A 490 18.45 -2.58 -26.65
N ILE A 491 18.68 -1.38 -27.23
CA ILE A 491 17.83 -0.21 -26.97
C ILE A 491 16.77 0.05 -28.04
N LEU A 492 16.77 -0.71 -29.13
CA LEU A 492 15.83 -0.57 -30.24
C LEU A 492 14.60 -1.49 -30.06
N GLY A 493 13.45 -1.08 -30.61
CA GLY A 493 12.22 -1.88 -30.67
C GLY A 493 11.19 -1.63 -29.56
N SER A 494 11.44 -0.72 -28.60
CA SER A 494 10.47 -0.34 -27.57
C SER A 494 9.32 0.49 -28.15
N GLU A 495 8.08 0.17 -27.76
CA GLU A 495 6.87 0.97 -28.07
C GLU A 495 6.88 2.34 -27.38
N HIS A 496 7.64 2.48 -26.27
CA HIS A 496 7.80 3.70 -25.50
C HIS A 496 9.08 4.49 -25.86
N GLY A 497 9.78 4.05 -26.90
CA GLY A 497 10.97 4.73 -27.43
C GLY A 497 12.26 4.43 -26.65
N ILE A 498 13.36 4.88 -27.24
CA ILE A 498 14.73 4.62 -26.74
C ILE A 498 14.94 5.28 -25.37
N GLN A 499 14.38 6.46 -25.15
CA GLN A 499 14.53 7.19 -23.89
C GLN A 499 14.02 6.37 -22.69
N ASN A 500 12.89 5.64 -22.86
CA ASN A 500 12.35 4.77 -21.82
C ASN A 500 13.33 3.64 -21.43
N ILE A 501 14.02 3.06 -22.42
CA ILE A 501 15.02 2.01 -22.15
C ILE A 501 16.26 2.61 -21.48
N VAL A 502 16.73 3.76 -21.95
CA VAL A 502 17.88 4.44 -21.34
C VAL A 502 17.60 4.84 -19.90
N ASN A 503 16.41 5.37 -19.61
CA ASN A 503 16.01 5.69 -18.23
C ASN A 503 16.04 4.46 -17.31
N GLY A 504 15.51 3.32 -17.76
CA GLY A 504 15.56 2.07 -17.00
C GLY A 504 16.97 1.54 -16.82
N ALA A 505 17.82 1.67 -17.84
CA ALA A 505 19.22 1.29 -17.79
C ALA A 505 20.03 2.17 -16.80
N GLU A 506 19.80 3.49 -16.82
CA GLU A 506 20.40 4.41 -15.85
C GLU A 506 19.92 4.15 -14.43
N GLU A 507 18.64 3.81 -14.26
CA GLU A 507 18.09 3.43 -12.96
C GLU A 507 18.77 2.17 -12.41
N ALA A 508 18.93 1.13 -13.23
CA ALA A 508 19.64 -0.08 -12.83
C ALA A 508 21.12 0.17 -12.49
N ALA A 509 21.77 1.09 -13.22
CA ALA A 509 23.17 1.43 -13.02
C ALA A 509 23.43 2.19 -11.70
N LYS A 510 22.43 2.88 -11.15
CA LYS A 510 22.55 3.60 -9.85
C LYS A 510 22.92 2.68 -8.71
N ASP A 511 22.51 1.40 -8.76
CA ASP A 511 22.82 0.42 -7.71
C ASP A 511 24.32 0.16 -7.57
N GLY A 512 25.12 0.45 -8.61
CA GLY A 512 26.57 0.27 -8.62
C GLY A 512 27.07 -1.18 -8.47
N ALA A 513 26.14 -2.15 -8.42
CA ALA A 513 26.45 -3.58 -8.22
C ALA A 513 27.00 -4.26 -9.49
N PHE A 514 26.65 -3.73 -10.66
CA PHE A 514 27.09 -4.22 -11.98
C PHE A 514 27.16 -3.05 -12.96
N ASP A 515 27.84 -3.25 -14.09
CA ASP A 515 27.94 -2.26 -15.14
C ASP A 515 26.89 -2.53 -16.23
N VAL A 516 26.20 -1.48 -16.69
CA VAL A 516 25.21 -1.56 -17.76
C VAL A 516 25.80 -1.07 -19.06
N VAL A 517 25.62 -1.84 -20.13
CA VAL A 517 26.10 -1.54 -21.48
C VAL A 517 24.93 -1.47 -22.45
N LEU A 518 24.80 -0.36 -23.15
CA LEU A 518 23.78 -0.15 -24.18
C LEU A 518 24.26 -0.67 -25.54
N ILE A 519 23.33 -1.23 -26.33
CA ILE A 519 23.60 -1.70 -27.69
C ILE A 519 22.51 -1.13 -28.62
N GLY A 520 22.87 -0.20 -29.46
CA GLY A 520 21.96 0.46 -30.41
C GLY A 520 22.28 1.93 -30.65
N ASN A 521 21.60 2.53 -31.60
CA ASN A 521 21.75 3.96 -31.90
C ASN A 521 20.92 4.78 -30.91
N LEU A 522 21.58 5.65 -30.15
CA LEU A 522 20.97 6.49 -29.12
C LEU A 522 20.08 7.61 -29.68
N GLY A 523 20.08 7.89 -30.98
CA GLY A 523 19.25 8.93 -31.60
C GLY A 523 19.48 10.37 -31.05
N GLY A 524 20.65 10.63 -30.48
CA GLY A 524 20.99 11.93 -29.86
C GLY A 524 20.72 12.01 -28.34
N ILE A 525 20.22 10.94 -27.70
CA ILE A 525 20.07 10.86 -26.25
C ILE A 525 21.46 10.86 -25.60
N LYS A 526 21.63 11.69 -24.57
CA LYS A 526 22.88 11.78 -23.79
C LYS A 526 22.80 10.88 -22.58
N THR A 527 23.76 10.01 -22.42
CA THR A 527 23.91 9.15 -21.25
C THR A 527 25.39 9.01 -20.87
N LYS A 528 25.67 8.59 -19.65
CA LYS A 528 27.01 8.23 -19.16
C LYS A 528 27.30 6.73 -19.30
N LEU A 529 26.31 5.93 -19.69
CA LEU A 529 26.47 4.50 -19.86
C LEU A 529 27.31 4.20 -21.11
N GLU A 530 28.10 3.14 -21.05
CA GLU A 530 28.83 2.61 -22.20
C GLU A 530 27.85 2.22 -23.31
N ASN A 531 28.12 2.57 -24.58
CA ASN A 531 27.25 2.26 -25.70
C ASN A 531 28.02 1.72 -26.89
N PHE A 532 27.52 0.63 -27.45
CA PHE A 532 27.93 0.12 -28.76
C PHE A 532 26.90 0.57 -29.80
N ASP A 533 27.25 1.55 -30.63
CA ASP A 533 26.36 2.09 -31.66
C ASP A 533 26.13 1.07 -32.78
N THR A 534 24.86 0.75 -33.07
CA THR A 534 24.43 -0.13 -34.16
C THR A 534 23.19 0.45 -34.84
N PRO A 535 23.13 0.36 -36.20
CA PRO A 535 22.13 1.12 -36.97
C PRO A 535 20.70 0.53 -36.86
N ASP A 536 20.55 -0.75 -36.58
CA ASP A 536 19.27 -1.49 -36.59
C ASP A 536 19.25 -2.65 -35.58
N GLU A 537 18.08 -3.25 -35.39
CA GLU A 537 17.88 -4.36 -34.44
C GLU A 537 18.74 -5.60 -34.80
N ALA A 538 18.87 -5.93 -36.09
CA ALA A 538 19.62 -7.11 -36.50
C ALA A 538 21.13 -6.94 -36.20
N SER A 539 21.68 -5.75 -36.46
CA SER A 539 23.06 -5.39 -36.11
C SER A 539 23.25 -5.37 -34.58
N ALA A 540 22.25 -4.90 -33.82
CA ALA A 540 22.28 -4.90 -32.36
C ALA A 540 22.31 -6.34 -31.81
N HIS A 541 21.51 -7.25 -32.34
CA HIS A 541 21.52 -8.68 -31.94
C HIS A 541 22.87 -9.35 -32.28
N LYS A 542 23.41 -9.09 -33.47
CA LYS A 542 24.73 -9.60 -33.84
C LYS A 542 25.81 -9.10 -32.88
N LYS A 543 25.77 -7.80 -32.56
CA LYS A 543 26.71 -7.22 -31.59
C LYS A 543 26.54 -7.78 -30.19
N MET A 544 25.32 -7.99 -29.74
CA MET A 544 24.98 -8.64 -28.47
C MET A 544 25.63 -10.05 -28.41
N GLU A 545 25.45 -10.86 -29.45
CA GLU A 545 26.01 -12.21 -29.48
C GLU A 545 27.56 -12.20 -29.48
N GLU A 546 28.18 -11.29 -30.23
CA GLU A 546 29.66 -11.13 -30.24
C GLU A 546 30.16 -10.77 -28.82
N LEU A 547 29.48 -9.89 -28.11
CA LEU A 547 29.87 -9.46 -26.78
C LEU A 547 29.65 -10.55 -25.73
N LEU A 548 28.59 -11.37 -25.86
CA LEU A 548 28.34 -12.53 -24.99
C LEU A 548 29.36 -13.64 -25.26
N ASP A 549 29.60 -13.98 -26.51
CA ASP A 549 30.52 -15.05 -26.90
C ASP A 549 31.99 -14.74 -26.55
N SER A 550 32.38 -13.47 -26.61
CA SER A 550 33.70 -13.01 -26.17
C SER A 550 33.85 -12.96 -24.64
N GLY A 551 32.76 -13.13 -23.88
CA GLY A 551 32.73 -12.96 -22.41
C GLY A 551 32.84 -11.51 -21.95
N TYR A 552 32.71 -10.51 -22.88
CA TYR A 552 32.66 -9.11 -22.52
C TYR A 552 31.41 -8.77 -21.70
N LEU A 553 30.27 -9.35 -22.10
CA LEU A 553 29.03 -9.33 -21.33
C LEU A 553 28.77 -10.70 -20.70
N GLN A 554 28.32 -10.71 -19.46
CA GLN A 554 27.92 -11.91 -18.74
C GLN A 554 26.42 -12.20 -18.89
N GLY A 555 25.65 -11.25 -19.40
CA GLY A 555 24.24 -11.40 -19.74
C GLY A 555 23.76 -10.20 -20.56
N CYS A 556 22.67 -10.37 -21.29
CA CYS A 556 22.06 -9.27 -22.06
C CYS A 556 20.54 -9.37 -22.06
N VAL A 557 19.90 -8.21 -22.05
CA VAL A 557 18.45 -8.03 -22.14
C VAL A 557 18.09 -7.54 -23.54
N THR A 558 17.04 -8.10 -24.14
CA THR A 558 16.55 -7.68 -25.45
C THR A 558 15.04 -7.82 -25.56
N MET A 559 14.39 -7.08 -26.46
CA MET A 559 12.94 -7.09 -26.63
C MET A 559 12.42 -8.21 -27.51
N HIS A 560 13.29 -8.82 -28.27
CA HIS A 560 12.97 -9.96 -29.12
C HIS A 560 14.23 -10.80 -29.36
N TYR A 561 14.09 -12.12 -29.27
CA TYR A 561 15.17 -13.04 -29.62
C TYR A 561 14.60 -14.41 -30.00
N ASN A 562 15.11 -14.99 -31.09
CA ASN A 562 14.68 -16.31 -31.56
C ASN A 562 15.49 -17.40 -30.87
N PHE A 563 14.95 -17.93 -29.78
CA PHE A 563 15.54 -19.09 -29.12
C PHE A 563 15.39 -20.36 -29.96
N PRO A 564 16.39 -21.26 -29.94
CA PRO A 564 16.28 -22.59 -30.58
C PRO A 564 15.24 -23.44 -29.86
N ILE A 565 14.70 -24.45 -30.57
CA ILE A 565 13.86 -25.47 -29.92
C ILE A 565 14.69 -26.18 -28.83
N GLY A 566 14.09 -26.32 -27.65
CA GLY A 566 14.76 -26.83 -26.45
C GLY A 566 15.04 -25.74 -25.41
N VAL A 567 14.83 -24.46 -25.76
CA VAL A 567 15.03 -23.30 -24.88
C VAL A 567 13.71 -22.57 -24.66
N SER A 568 13.37 -22.29 -23.43
CA SER A 568 12.23 -21.45 -23.04
C SER A 568 12.64 -20.45 -21.96
N THR A 569 11.87 -19.38 -21.81
CA THR A 569 12.21 -18.33 -20.87
C THR A 569 11.52 -18.53 -19.52
N VAL A 570 12.24 -18.20 -18.45
CA VAL A 570 11.71 -18.18 -17.09
C VAL A 570 11.54 -16.73 -16.63
N GLY A 571 10.33 -16.21 -16.77
CA GLY A 571 9.98 -14.86 -16.35
C GLY A 571 9.96 -14.70 -14.83
N ARG A 572 10.08 -13.47 -14.35
CA ARG A 572 9.94 -13.16 -12.92
C ARG A 572 8.95 -12.05 -12.74
N ALA A 573 7.75 -12.41 -12.29
CA ALA A 573 6.66 -11.48 -12.01
C ALA A 573 6.58 -11.11 -10.52
N VAL A 574 5.88 -10.00 -10.23
CA VAL A 574 5.51 -9.61 -8.87
C VAL A 574 4.02 -9.88 -8.69
N THR A 575 3.66 -10.64 -7.66
CA THR A 575 2.28 -11.06 -7.43
C THR A 575 1.46 -9.96 -6.73
N PRO A 576 0.20 -9.72 -7.14
CA PRO A 576 -0.60 -8.61 -6.61
C PRO A 576 -0.88 -8.68 -5.12
N ALA A 577 -1.13 -9.87 -4.57
CA ALA A 577 -1.58 -10.02 -3.19
C ALA A 577 -0.46 -9.86 -2.16
N LYS A 578 0.74 -10.39 -2.44
CA LYS A 578 1.87 -10.41 -1.49
C LYS A 578 3.07 -9.56 -1.94
N GLY A 579 3.07 -9.02 -3.16
CA GLY A 579 4.27 -8.38 -3.72
C GLY A 579 5.45 -9.34 -3.89
N ARG A 580 5.21 -10.66 -3.86
CA ARG A 580 6.25 -11.69 -3.90
C ARG A 580 6.75 -11.87 -5.34
N LYS A 581 8.04 -12.05 -5.51
CA LYS A 581 8.62 -12.46 -6.79
C LYS A 581 8.29 -13.91 -7.06
N LEU A 582 7.70 -14.18 -8.23
CA LEU A 582 7.28 -15.50 -8.70
C LEU A 582 7.98 -15.81 -10.01
N PHE A 583 8.67 -16.95 -10.07
CA PHE A 583 9.27 -17.44 -11.31
C PHE A 583 8.21 -18.12 -12.17
N LEU A 584 7.95 -17.58 -13.36
CA LEU A 584 7.00 -18.13 -14.32
C LEU A 584 7.72 -19.02 -15.32
N ALA A 585 7.56 -20.31 -15.22
CA ALA A 585 8.17 -21.31 -16.07
C ALA A 585 7.09 -21.99 -16.94
N THR A 586 6.79 -21.51 -18.17
CA THR A 586 7.57 -20.58 -19.00
C THR A 586 6.73 -19.39 -19.48
N THR A 587 7.40 -18.36 -20.04
CA THR A 587 6.75 -17.16 -20.59
C THR A 587 6.86 -17.03 -22.10
N THR A 588 7.88 -17.65 -22.74
CA THR A 588 8.05 -17.73 -24.19
C THR A 588 9.04 -18.85 -24.57
N GLY A 589 9.10 -19.20 -25.84
CA GLY A 589 9.94 -20.32 -26.33
C GLY A 589 9.26 -21.68 -26.13
N THR A 590 9.97 -22.74 -26.48
CA THR A 590 9.47 -24.13 -26.46
C THR A 590 10.59 -25.09 -26.08
N THR A 591 10.49 -25.77 -24.96
CA THR A 591 11.46 -26.74 -24.47
C THR A 591 11.28 -28.13 -25.08
N ALA A 592 10.09 -28.44 -25.59
CA ALA A 592 9.78 -29.68 -26.32
C ALA A 592 8.58 -29.48 -27.23
N THR A 593 8.40 -30.34 -28.20
CA THR A 593 7.23 -30.33 -29.13
C THR A 593 5.97 -30.87 -28.46
N ASP A 594 6.11 -31.80 -27.53
CA ASP A 594 5.01 -32.25 -26.67
C ASP A 594 4.82 -31.35 -25.48
N ARG A 595 3.58 -30.90 -25.23
CA ARG A 595 3.24 -29.92 -24.21
C ARG A 595 3.57 -30.37 -22.80
N THR A 596 3.27 -31.64 -22.46
CA THR A 596 3.51 -32.15 -21.11
C THR A 596 4.99 -32.29 -20.84
N THR A 597 5.75 -32.83 -21.84
CA THR A 597 7.22 -32.90 -21.78
C THR A 597 7.82 -31.50 -21.66
N ALA A 598 7.29 -30.52 -22.38
CA ALA A 598 7.73 -29.14 -22.29
C ALA A 598 7.52 -28.58 -20.87
N MET A 599 6.34 -28.77 -20.26
CA MET A 599 6.06 -28.30 -18.91
C MET A 599 6.93 -28.98 -17.84
N VAL A 600 7.24 -30.26 -17.97
CA VAL A 600 8.19 -30.93 -17.06
C VAL A 600 9.58 -30.30 -17.16
N LYS A 601 10.07 -30.08 -18.38
CA LYS A 601 11.36 -29.38 -18.60
C LYS A 601 11.33 -27.93 -18.13
N ASN A 602 10.19 -27.25 -18.29
CA ASN A 602 10.01 -25.89 -17.76
C ASN A 602 10.14 -25.86 -16.23
N ALA A 603 9.59 -26.85 -15.51
CA ALA A 603 9.76 -26.97 -14.06
C ALA A 603 11.25 -27.01 -13.67
N ILE A 604 12.06 -27.82 -14.37
CA ILE A 604 13.52 -27.92 -14.14
C ILE A 604 14.20 -26.57 -14.44
N GLY A 605 13.83 -25.90 -15.54
CA GLY A 605 14.34 -24.55 -15.88
C GLY A 605 13.98 -23.51 -14.84
N GLY A 606 12.74 -23.54 -14.32
CA GLY A 606 12.28 -22.68 -13.24
C GLY A 606 13.07 -22.88 -11.94
N ILE A 607 13.33 -24.14 -11.56
CA ILE A 607 14.18 -24.50 -10.42
C ILE A 607 15.60 -23.95 -10.61
N ALA A 608 16.18 -24.11 -11.79
CA ALA A 608 17.51 -23.62 -12.09
C ALA A 608 17.61 -22.09 -11.98
N ALA A 609 16.63 -21.35 -12.51
CA ALA A 609 16.57 -19.91 -12.40
C ALA A 609 16.43 -19.44 -10.94
N ALA A 610 15.55 -20.08 -10.16
CA ALA A 610 15.34 -19.76 -8.76
C ALA A 610 16.59 -20.04 -7.91
N LYS A 611 17.27 -21.17 -8.13
CA LYS A 611 18.54 -21.51 -7.47
C LYS A 611 19.65 -20.53 -7.81
N ALA A 612 19.78 -20.13 -9.07
CA ALA A 612 20.74 -19.11 -9.48
C ALA A 612 20.46 -17.74 -8.84
N CYS A 613 19.23 -17.49 -8.43
CA CYS A 613 18.85 -16.28 -7.66
C CYS A 613 18.98 -16.47 -6.14
N GLY A 614 19.54 -17.57 -5.64
CA GLY A 614 19.84 -17.80 -4.23
C GLY A 614 18.79 -18.58 -3.45
N ILE A 615 17.76 -19.14 -4.09
CA ILE A 615 16.76 -19.99 -3.43
C ILE A 615 17.26 -21.44 -3.48
N GLU A 616 17.78 -21.96 -2.38
CA GLU A 616 18.42 -23.28 -2.35
C GLU A 616 17.45 -24.43 -2.68
N ASN A 617 16.22 -24.37 -2.18
CA ASN A 617 15.21 -25.43 -2.35
C ASN A 617 13.87 -24.83 -2.79
N PRO A 618 13.77 -24.32 -4.04
CA PRO A 618 12.58 -23.62 -4.51
C PRO A 618 11.36 -24.55 -4.55
N SER A 619 10.24 -24.05 -4.06
CA SER A 619 8.95 -24.71 -4.12
C SER A 619 8.32 -24.56 -5.50
N VAL A 620 7.80 -25.65 -6.06
CA VAL A 620 7.26 -25.73 -7.42
C VAL A 620 5.78 -26.05 -7.39
N GLY A 621 4.96 -25.21 -8.02
CA GLY A 621 3.54 -25.48 -8.27
C GLY A 621 3.25 -25.54 -9.76
N ILE A 622 2.24 -26.30 -10.14
CA ILE A 622 1.81 -26.48 -11.52
C ILE A 622 0.48 -25.76 -11.70
N LEU A 623 0.39 -24.83 -12.63
CA LEU A 623 -0.88 -24.18 -12.89
C LEU A 623 -1.90 -25.21 -13.42
N ASN A 624 -3.13 -25.17 -12.92
CA ASN A 624 -4.20 -26.06 -13.33
C ASN A 624 -4.70 -25.72 -14.76
N ILE A 625 -3.93 -26.18 -15.71
CA ILE A 625 -4.20 -26.11 -17.14
C ILE A 625 -4.17 -27.53 -17.71
N ASP A 626 -4.61 -27.68 -18.94
CA ASP A 626 -4.59 -28.97 -19.63
C ASP A 626 -3.21 -29.64 -19.57
N GLY A 627 -3.16 -30.91 -19.21
CA GLY A 627 -1.94 -31.69 -18.99
C GLY A 627 -1.32 -31.57 -17.61
N ALA A 628 -1.87 -30.72 -16.69
CA ALA A 628 -1.27 -30.46 -15.39
C ALA A 628 -1.07 -31.73 -14.53
N ARG A 629 -2.06 -32.63 -14.53
CA ARG A 629 -1.98 -33.92 -13.82
C ARG A 629 -0.91 -34.86 -14.40
N ALA A 630 -0.74 -34.87 -15.71
CA ALA A 630 0.31 -35.64 -16.35
C ALA A 630 1.71 -35.09 -15.99
N VAL A 631 1.86 -33.79 -15.92
CA VAL A 631 3.09 -33.13 -15.46
C VAL A 631 3.39 -33.46 -14.00
N GLU A 632 2.39 -33.40 -13.11
CA GLU A 632 2.52 -33.73 -11.68
C GLU A 632 3.01 -35.18 -11.53
N ARG A 633 2.37 -36.14 -12.22
CA ARG A 633 2.80 -37.56 -12.23
C ARG A 633 4.24 -37.72 -12.68
N ALA A 634 4.63 -37.07 -13.78
CA ALA A 634 5.98 -37.13 -14.29
C ALA A 634 7.02 -36.54 -13.32
N LEU A 635 6.69 -35.44 -12.66
CA LEU A 635 7.55 -34.81 -11.64
C LEU A 635 7.68 -35.69 -10.38
N LEU A 636 6.60 -36.33 -9.96
CA LEU A 636 6.62 -37.31 -8.86
C LEU A 636 7.46 -38.53 -9.20
N ASP A 637 7.40 -39.03 -10.45
CA ASP A 637 8.21 -40.15 -10.92
C ASP A 637 9.70 -39.85 -10.87
N ILE A 638 10.14 -38.70 -11.37
CA ILE A 638 11.57 -38.33 -11.28
C ILE A 638 12.00 -38.07 -9.85
N LYS A 639 11.10 -37.51 -9.00
CA LYS A 639 11.33 -37.36 -7.55
C LYS A 639 11.57 -38.73 -6.89
N ALA A 640 10.73 -39.72 -7.16
CA ALA A 640 10.86 -41.09 -6.64
C ALA A 640 12.16 -41.75 -7.09
N LYS A 641 12.70 -41.38 -8.26
CA LYS A 641 13.99 -41.86 -8.81
C LYS A 641 15.19 -41.02 -8.34
N GLY A 642 14.98 -40.09 -7.38
CA GLY A 642 16.06 -39.39 -6.68
C GLY A 642 16.36 -37.97 -7.16
N TYR A 643 15.57 -37.38 -8.05
CA TYR A 643 15.67 -35.95 -8.33
C TYR A 643 15.07 -35.15 -7.18
N ASN A 644 15.83 -34.21 -6.63
CA ASN A 644 15.37 -33.38 -5.52
C ASN A 644 14.46 -32.26 -6.03
N ILE A 645 13.14 -32.46 -5.92
CA ILE A 645 12.12 -31.44 -6.21
C ILE A 645 11.23 -31.23 -5.01
N ASN A 646 11.02 -29.96 -4.65
CA ASN A 646 10.12 -29.52 -3.60
C ASN A 646 8.79 -29.09 -4.25
N LEU A 647 7.81 -30.00 -4.29
CA LEU A 647 6.47 -29.65 -4.76
C LEU A 647 5.73 -28.89 -3.67
N GLY A 648 5.23 -27.70 -4.03
CA GLY A 648 4.43 -26.87 -3.16
C GLY A 648 2.98 -27.33 -3.08
N GLU A 649 2.22 -26.71 -2.22
CA GLU A 649 0.80 -27.03 -2.00
C GLU A 649 -0.08 -25.83 -2.32
N SER A 650 -1.28 -26.09 -2.87
CA SER A 650 -2.32 -25.08 -2.98
C SER A 650 -2.81 -24.71 -1.58
N GLY A 651 -3.06 -23.42 -1.32
CA GLY A 651 -3.62 -22.92 -0.06
C GLY A 651 -5.08 -23.32 0.22
N ARG A 652 -5.62 -24.31 -0.50
CA ARG A 652 -6.99 -24.81 -0.38
C ARG A 652 -7.05 -26.14 0.37
N ALA A 653 -8.25 -26.47 0.86
CA ALA A 653 -8.47 -27.68 1.67
C ALA A 653 -8.17 -29.02 0.95
N ASP A 654 -8.19 -29.02 -0.38
CA ASP A 654 -7.88 -30.18 -1.23
C ASP A 654 -6.37 -30.34 -1.54
N GLY A 655 -5.53 -29.34 -1.19
CA GLY A 655 -4.07 -29.42 -1.26
C GLY A 655 -3.49 -29.76 -2.66
N GLY A 656 -2.24 -30.24 -2.66
CA GLY A 656 -1.56 -30.74 -3.86
C GLY A 656 -0.80 -29.68 -4.66
N ALA A 657 0.09 -30.14 -5.56
CA ALA A 657 0.97 -29.27 -6.33
C ALA A 657 0.29 -28.54 -7.49
N ILE A 658 -0.98 -28.84 -7.77
CA ILE A 658 -1.75 -28.19 -8.83
C ILE A 658 -2.44 -26.95 -8.31
N LEU A 659 -1.99 -25.80 -8.80
CA LEU A 659 -2.40 -24.46 -8.37
C LEU A 659 -3.52 -23.92 -9.25
N ARG A 660 -4.53 -23.31 -8.64
CA ARG A 660 -5.64 -22.67 -9.33
C ARG A 660 -5.32 -21.22 -9.68
N GLY A 661 -6.18 -20.57 -10.46
CA GLY A 661 -6.02 -19.15 -10.83
C GLY A 661 -5.85 -18.21 -9.63
N ASN A 662 -6.55 -18.46 -8.52
CA ASN A 662 -6.39 -17.68 -7.30
C ASN A 662 -5.00 -17.87 -6.65
N ASP A 663 -4.43 -19.04 -6.75
CA ASP A 663 -3.08 -19.32 -6.25
C ASP A 663 -2.02 -18.57 -7.08
N ALA A 664 -2.28 -18.30 -8.37
CA ALA A 664 -1.39 -17.48 -9.19
C ALA A 664 -1.33 -15.99 -8.74
N LEU A 665 -2.40 -15.50 -8.11
CA LEU A 665 -2.45 -14.13 -7.58
C LEU A 665 -1.81 -14.01 -6.19
N ASN A 666 -1.84 -15.09 -5.43
CA ASN A 666 -1.32 -15.19 -4.07
C ASN A 666 -0.58 -16.52 -3.85
N PRO A 667 0.51 -16.79 -4.58
CA PRO A 667 1.17 -18.08 -4.54
C PRO A 667 1.95 -18.29 -3.24
N ASP A 668 1.92 -19.53 -2.77
CA ASP A 668 2.80 -20.03 -1.71
C ASP A 668 4.01 -20.80 -2.27
N VAL A 669 4.24 -20.73 -3.59
CA VAL A 669 5.35 -21.34 -4.29
C VAL A 669 6.31 -20.31 -4.89
N ASP A 670 7.56 -20.71 -5.14
CA ASP A 670 8.59 -19.88 -5.77
C ASP A 670 8.51 -19.96 -7.30
N VAL A 671 8.20 -21.14 -7.84
CA VAL A 671 8.13 -21.43 -9.27
C VAL A 671 6.71 -21.87 -9.63
N LEU A 672 6.09 -21.18 -10.59
CA LEU A 672 4.82 -21.57 -11.19
C LEU A 672 5.03 -22.10 -12.60
N VAL A 673 4.71 -23.36 -12.80
CA VAL A 673 4.85 -24.04 -14.09
C VAL A 673 3.60 -23.85 -14.94
N ALA A 674 3.79 -23.39 -16.17
CA ALA A 674 2.74 -23.23 -17.17
C ALA A 674 3.26 -23.53 -18.58
N ASP A 675 2.35 -23.64 -19.54
CA ASP A 675 2.73 -23.57 -20.96
C ASP A 675 3.11 -22.14 -21.37
N SER A 676 3.80 -21.98 -22.49
CA SER A 676 4.33 -20.69 -22.94
C SER A 676 3.24 -19.62 -23.20
N LEU A 677 2.07 -20.01 -23.69
CA LEU A 677 0.98 -19.05 -23.95
C LEU A 677 0.38 -18.54 -22.64
N THR A 678 0.05 -19.46 -21.73
CA THR A 678 -0.55 -19.12 -20.44
C THR A 678 0.44 -18.30 -19.59
N GLY A 679 1.71 -18.69 -19.52
CA GLY A 679 2.72 -17.95 -18.79
C GLY A 679 3.01 -16.57 -19.40
N ASN A 680 2.96 -16.43 -20.73
CA ASN A 680 3.07 -15.12 -21.39
C ASN A 680 1.93 -14.19 -20.99
N ILE A 681 0.69 -14.69 -21.03
CA ILE A 681 -0.50 -13.92 -20.64
C ILE A 681 -0.43 -13.53 -19.18
N LEU A 682 -0.07 -14.46 -18.28
CA LEU A 682 0.09 -14.18 -16.85
C LEU A 682 1.17 -13.13 -16.62
N CYS A 683 2.34 -13.24 -17.29
CA CYS A 683 3.39 -12.24 -17.18
C CYS A 683 2.88 -10.84 -17.56
N LYS A 684 2.18 -10.73 -18.70
CA LYS A 684 1.58 -9.47 -19.16
C LYS A 684 0.56 -8.91 -18.16
N LEU A 685 -0.36 -9.74 -17.69
CA LEU A 685 -1.38 -9.31 -16.74
C LEU A 685 -0.76 -8.85 -15.41
N LEU A 686 0.16 -9.65 -14.85
CA LEU A 686 0.82 -9.31 -13.58
C LEU A 686 1.78 -8.12 -13.70
N SER A 687 2.34 -7.85 -14.87
CA SER A 687 3.24 -6.70 -15.07
C SER A 687 2.51 -5.40 -15.40
N SER A 688 1.28 -5.45 -15.91
CA SER A 688 0.54 -4.28 -16.40
C SER A 688 -0.76 -3.96 -15.66
N TYR A 689 -1.15 -4.72 -14.61
CA TYR A 689 -2.41 -4.48 -13.90
C TYR A 689 -2.46 -3.11 -13.23
N THR A 690 -1.34 -2.59 -12.74
CA THR A 690 -1.24 -1.27 -12.08
C THR A 690 -1.40 -0.11 -13.07
N THR A 691 -1.19 -0.34 -14.36
CA THR A 691 -1.34 0.65 -15.44
C THR A 691 -2.62 0.45 -16.24
N GLY A 692 -3.52 -0.43 -15.78
CA GLY A 692 -4.75 -0.77 -16.54
C GLY A 692 -4.46 -1.42 -17.90
N GLY A 693 -3.29 -2.03 -18.09
CA GLY A 693 -2.88 -2.67 -19.34
C GLY A 693 -2.20 -1.74 -20.35
N MET A 694 -1.96 -0.48 -20.00
CA MET A 694 -1.34 0.48 -20.92
C MET A 694 0.14 0.18 -21.19
N TYR A 695 0.88 -0.26 -20.18
CA TYR A 695 2.27 -0.68 -20.28
C TYR A 695 2.66 -1.56 -19.08
N GLU A 696 3.75 -2.29 -19.20
CA GLU A 696 4.26 -3.12 -18.11
C GLU A 696 5.10 -2.26 -17.15
N SER A 697 4.71 -2.23 -15.87
CA SER A 697 5.29 -1.37 -14.83
C SER A 697 5.88 -2.14 -13.66
N SER A 698 5.64 -3.46 -13.55
CA SER A 698 6.12 -4.28 -12.45
C SER A 698 6.70 -5.61 -12.93
N GLY A 699 7.57 -6.22 -12.12
CA GLY A 699 8.26 -7.47 -12.45
C GLY A 699 9.60 -7.24 -13.15
N ASP A 700 10.26 -8.34 -13.50
CA ASP A 700 11.63 -8.35 -14.03
C ASP A 700 11.67 -8.92 -15.47
N GLY A 701 10.58 -8.77 -16.21
CA GLY A 701 10.45 -9.19 -17.60
C GLY A 701 10.19 -10.70 -17.79
N TYR A 702 10.34 -11.13 -19.04
CA TYR A 702 10.03 -12.51 -19.49
C TYR A 702 11.17 -13.49 -19.20
N GLY A 703 12.30 -12.98 -18.73
CA GLY A 703 13.41 -13.73 -18.17
C GLY A 703 14.37 -14.36 -19.16
N PRO A 704 15.33 -15.16 -18.64
CA PRO A 704 16.36 -15.79 -19.41
C PRO A 704 15.84 -16.95 -20.25
N GLY A 705 16.41 -17.16 -21.42
CA GLY A 705 16.32 -18.42 -22.13
C GLY A 705 17.11 -19.50 -21.38
N ILE A 706 16.41 -20.59 -21.03
CA ILE A 706 17.00 -21.75 -20.33
C ILE A 706 16.72 -23.00 -21.12
N GLY A 707 17.74 -23.84 -21.30
CA GLY A 707 17.65 -25.12 -22.03
C GLY A 707 18.93 -25.91 -21.98
N GLU A 708 18.83 -27.17 -22.31
CA GLU A 708 19.99 -28.12 -22.35
C GLU A 708 21.04 -27.66 -23.38
N GLY A 709 22.26 -27.45 -22.91
CA GLY A 709 23.38 -27.03 -23.77
C GLY A 709 23.34 -25.54 -24.20
N TYR A 710 22.37 -24.75 -23.77
CA TYR A 710 22.28 -23.34 -24.08
C TYR A 710 23.16 -22.52 -23.13
N LYS A 711 24.15 -21.80 -23.69
CA LYS A 711 25.25 -21.19 -22.92
C LYS A 711 25.16 -19.67 -22.80
N ARG A 712 24.31 -18.99 -23.57
CA ARG A 712 24.18 -17.52 -23.55
C ARG A 712 23.10 -17.10 -22.54
N LEU A 713 23.39 -16.13 -21.70
CA LEU A 713 22.40 -15.53 -20.81
C LEU A 713 21.71 -14.36 -21.53
N VAL A 714 20.62 -14.65 -22.23
CA VAL A 714 19.78 -13.66 -22.93
C VAL A 714 18.40 -13.64 -22.28
N LEU A 715 17.98 -12.44 -21.81
CA LEU A 715 16.67 -12.20 -21.21
C LEU A 715 15.76 -11.46 -22.18
N ILE A 716 14.48 -11.79 -22.15
CA ILE A 716 13.47 -11.10 -22.96
C ILE A 716 12.73 -10.06 -22.15
N LEU A 717 12.52 -8.90 -22.77
CA LEU A 717 11.58 -7.86 -22.39
C LEU A 717 10.43 -7.78 -23.38
N SER A 718 9.28 -7.31 -22.93
CA SER A 718 8.21 -6.87 -23.83
C SER A 718 8.55 -5.51 -24.45
N ARG A 719 8.08 -5.29 -25.67
CA ARG A 719 8.15 -3.95 -26.31
C ARG A 719 7.34 -2.90 -25.55
N ALA A 720 6.33 -3.35 -24.80
CA ALA A 720 5.48 -2.51 -23.94
C ALA A 720 6.04 -2.34 -22.50
N SER A 721 7.26 -2.79 -22.22
CA SER A 721 7.86 -2.65 -20.89
C SER A 721 8.28 -1.21 -20.62
N GLY A 722 7.81 -0.66 -19.49
CA GLY A 722 8.24 0.64 -18.97
C GLY A 722 9.61 0.57 -18.30
N SER A 723 10.21 1.74 -18.01
CA SER A 723 11.52 1.86 -17.37
C SER A 723 11.71 1.01 -16.11
N PRO A 724 10.69 0.84 -15.20
CA PRO A 724 10.86 0.00 -14.03
C PRO A 724 11.12 -1.47 -14.36
N VAL A 725 10.43 -2.02 -15.37
CA VAL A 725 10.62 -3.41 -15.80
C VAL A 725 11.97 -3.58 -16.53
N VAL A 726 12.40 -2.57 -17.28
CA VAL A 726 13.74 -2.53 -17.87
C VAL A 726 14.83 -2.63 -16.80
N ALA A 727 14.71 -1.80 -15.75
CA ALA A 727 15.65 -1.84 -14.62
C ALA A 727 15.60 -3.19 -13.88
N GLY A 728 14.39 -3.73 -13.64
CA GLY A 728 14.18 -5.04 -13.04
C GLY A 728 14.85 -6.17 -13.83
N ALA A 729 14.69 -6.18 -15.17
CA ALA A 729 15.27 -7.20 -16.03
C ALA A 729 16.82 -7.16 -16.04
N LEU A 730 17.41 -5.96 -16.00
CA LEU A 730 18.86 -5.80 -15.89
C LEU A 730 19.40 -6.32 -14.56
N ARG A 731 18.71 -6.01 -13.45
CA ARG A 731 19.01 -6.55 -12.12
C ARG A 731 18.87 -8.09 -12.08
N TYR A 732 17.83 -8.60 -12.72
CA TYR A 732 17.61 -10.05 -12.82
C TYR A 732 18.72 -10.72 -13.61
N ALA A 733 19.15 -10.14 -14.75
CA ALA A 733 20.26 -10.64 -15.53
C ALA A 733 21.57 -10.66 -14.74
N ALA A 734 21.85 -9.62 -13.95
CA ALA A 734 23.01 -9.57 -13.07
C ALA A 734 22.97 -10.65 -11.97
N GLN A 735 21.81 -10.86 -11.34
CA GLN A 735 21.64 -11.94 -10.33
C GLN A 735 21.89 -13.31 -10.94
N LEU A 736 21.29 -13.60 -12.08
CA LEU A 736 21.45 -14.87 -12.78
C LEU A 736 22.89 -15.12 -13.22
N SER A 737 23.58 -14.08 -13.69
CA SER A 737 25.01 -14.16 -14.04
C SER A 737 25.87 -14.48 -12.83
N ASN A 738 25.67 -13.72 -11.72
CA ASN A 738 26.42 -13.93 -10.48
C ASN A 738 26.16 -15.31 -9.86
N GLY A 739 24.94 -15.84 -9.98
CA GLY A 739 24.56 -17.18 -9.56
C GLY A 739 24.91 -18.27 -10.58
N ASN A 740 25.61 -17.93 -11.67
CA ASN A 740 26.04 -18.85 -12.73
C ASN A 740 24.90 -19.77 -13.22
N VAL A 741 23.80 -19.15 -13.67
CA VAL A 741 22.59 -19.87 -14.10
C VAL A 741 22.86 -20.94 -15.14
N VAL A 742 23.87 -20.77 -16.02
CA VAL A 742 24.23 -21.76 -17.04
C VAL A 742 24.74 -23.06 -16.39
N ALA A 743 25.66 -22.95 -15.44
CA ALA A 743 26.18 -24.12 -14.73
C ALA A 743 25.13 -24.76 -13.83
N VAL A 744 24.29 -23.96 -13.17
CA VAL A 744 23.16 -24.47 -12.37
C VAL A 744 22.18 -25.23 -13.25
N THR A 745 21.84 -24.70 -14.43
CA THR A 745 20.95 -25.36 -15.40
C THR A 745 21.53 -26.72 -15.87
N GLU A 746 22.80 -26.75 -16.23
CA GLU A 746 23.47 -27.99 -16.64
C GLU A 746 23.46 -29.05 -15.52
N SER A 747 23.70 -28.62 -14.27
CA SER A 747 23.64 -29.50 -13.10
C SER A 747 22.24 -30.06 -12.82
N GLU A 748 21.23 -29.19 -12.89
CA GLU A 748 19.82 -29.58 -12.65
C GLU A 748 19.33 -30.54 -13.73
N ILE A 749 19.60 -30.27 -15.01
CA ILE A 749 19.23 -31.14 -16.14
C ILE A 749 19.96 -32.47 -16.03
N ALA A 750 21.26 -32.47 -15.71
CA ALA A 750 22.01 -33.71 -15.53
C ALA A 750 21.46 -34.55 -14.38
N SER A 751 21.08 -33.92 -13.27
CA SER A 751 20.46 -34.60 -12.13
C SER A 751 19.08 -35.17 -12.48
N ALA A 752 18.26 -34.41 -13.17
CA ALA A 752 16.93 -34.84 -13.62
C ALA A 752 17.04 -35.97 -14.67
N ASN A 753 18.02 -35.91 -15.59
CA ASN A 753 18.29 -36.97 -16.57
C ASN A 753 18.70 -38.28 -15.90
N LYS A 754 19.53 -38.25 -14.83
CA LYS A 754 19.83 -39.45 -14.02
C LYS A 754 18.57 -40.04 -13.38
N ALA A 755 17.58 -39.22 -13.05
CA ALA A 755 16.31 -39.66 -12.52
C ALA A 755 15.28 -40.04 -13.61
N GLY A 756 15.70 -40.08 -14.88
CA GLY A 756 14.88 -40.57 -15.99
C GLY A 756 14.11 -39.47 -16.73
N LEU A 757 14.50 -38.19 -16.64
CA LEU A 757 13.88 -37.12 -17.42
C LEU A 757 13.93 -37.41 -18.94
N ALA A 758 15.04 -37.93 -19.45
CA ALA A 758 15.19 -38.29 -20.85
C ALA A 758 14.31 -39.48 -21.26
N ASP A 759 13.94 -40.32 -20.29
CA ASP A 759 13.16 -41.55 -20.49
C ASP A 759 11.66 -41.34 -20.23
N ILE A 760 11.27 -40.15 -19.84
CA ILE A 760 9.85 -39.80 -19.78
C ILE A 760 9.29 -39.92 -21.20
N LYS A 761 9.09 -41.14 -21.62
CA LYS A 761 8.03 -41.49 -22.55
C LYS A 761 6.76 -41.27 -21.74
N LEU A 762 6.21 -40.05 -21.89
CA LEU A 762 4.81 -39.94 -21.63
C LEU A 762 4.21 -41.13 -22.29
N ALA A 763 3.67 -42.05 -21.45
CA ALA A 763 2.72 -42.98 -22.00
C ALA A 763 1.86 -42.08 -22.87
N LYS A 764 1.99 -42.14 -24.19
CA LYS A 764 0.94 -41.70 -25.07
C LYS A 764 -0.26 -42.13 -24.29
N ALA A 765 -1.08 -41.20 -23.81
CA ALA A 765 -2.42 -41.54 -23.41
C ALA A 765 -2.81 -42.49 -24.48
N ALA A 766 -2.92 -43.78 -24.10
CA ALA A 766 -3.10 -44.83 -25.11
C ALA A 766 -4.17 -44.22 -25.94
N SER A 767 -3.75 -43.78 -27.14
CA SER A 767 -4.65 -43.00 -27.97
C SER A 767 -5.80 -43.96 -28.11
N ALA A 768 -6.99 -43.55 -27.71
CA ALA A 768 -8.23 -44.35 -27.73
C ALA A 768 -8.53 -44.95 -29.11
N SER A 769 -7.54 -45.02 -29.99
CA SER A 769 -7.56 -45.65 -31.29
C SER A 769 -7.35 -47.16 -31.29
N ASP A 770 -6.99 -47.79 -30.13
CA ASP A 770 -6.88 -49.26 -30.08
C ASP A 770 -7.73 -49.91 -28.97
N VAL A 771 -8.42 -49.17 -28.15
CA VAL A 771 -9.55 -49.68 -27.37
C VAL A 771 -10.80 -49.56 -28.22
N ASN A 772 -11.25 -50.69 -28.69
CA ASN A 772 -12.59 -50.82 -29.30
C ASN A 772 -13.57 -50.32 -28.24
N ILE A 773 -14.04 -49.06 -28.38
CA ILE A 773 -15.01 -48.47 -27.48
C ILE A 773 -16.33 -49.23 -27.69
N PRO A 774 -16.71 -50.12 -26.75
CA PRO A 774 -17.99 -50.83 -26.92
C PRO A 774 -19.10 -49.82 -26.73
N ILE A 775 -20.12 -49.94 -27.51
CA ILE A 775 -21.37 -49.23 -27.53
C ILE A 775 -21.85 -48.95 -26.10
N LYS A 776 -22.16 -47.66 -25.81
CA LYS A 776 -22.67 -47.15 -24.53
C LYS A 776 -23.77 -48.07 -24.01
N LYS A 777 -23.51 -48.79 -22.87
CA LYS A 777 -24.52 -49.63 -22.22
C LYS A 777 -25.58 -48.73 -21.62
N ASP A 778 -26.84 -49.05 -21.87
CA ASP A 778 -27.98 -48.23 -21.35
C ASP A 778 -28.18 -48.60 -19.87
N VAL A 779 -27.59 -47.83 -18.98
CA VAL A 779 -27.69 -47.97 -17.50
C VAL A 779 -28.85 -47.07 -17.02
N PRO A 780 -29.76 -47.58 -16.17
CA PRO A 780 -30.86 -46.77 -15.65
C PRO A 780 -30.32 -45.48 -14.97
N LYS A 781 -30.98 -44.36 -15.29
CA LYS A 781 -30.60 -43.06 -14.78
C LYS A 781 -30.78 -42.99 -13.25
N GLU A 782 -29.75 -42.58 -12.54
CA GLU A 782 -29.71 -42.41 -11.09
C GLU A 782 -29.43 -40.94 -10.72
N VAL A 783 -29.77 -40.56 -9.50
CA VAL A 783 -29.34 -39.26 -8.94
C VAL A 783 -27.88 -39.33 -8.60
N VAL A 784 -27.05 -38.49 -9.19
CA VAL A 784 -25.63 -38.41 -9.00
C VAL A 784 -25.27 -37.19 -8.17
N THR A 785 -24.65 -37.37 -6.99
CA THR A 785 -24.31 -36.31 -6.03
C THR A 785 -22.91 -36.41 -5.49
N ALA A 786 -22.19 -37.51 -5.79
CA ALA A 786 -20.79 -37.70 -5.37
C ALA A 786 -19.87 -37.41 -6.58
N GLU A 787 -18.79 -36.69 -6.31
CA GLU A 787 -17.83 -36.24 -7.32
C GLU A 787 -16.55 -37.09 -7.25
N ILE A 788 -16.05 -37.57 -8.40
CA ILE A 788 -14.72 -38.17 -8.54
C ILE A 788 -13.91 -37.22 -9.41
N SER A 789 -12.86 -36.65 -8.83
CA SER A 789 -11.95 -35.71 -9.48
C SER A 789 -10.63 -36.37 -9.91
N GLY A 790 -9.77 -35.64 -10.62
CA GLY A 790 -8.46 -36.14 -11.02
C GLY A 790 -8.42 -36.84 -12.39
N ILE A 791 -9.46 -36.69 -13.19
CA ILE A 791 -9.60 -37.22 -14.54
C ILE A 791 -9.27 -36.11 -15.55
N GLU A 792 -8.50 -36.45 -16.60
CA GLU A 792 -8.22 -35.48 -17.68
C GLU A 792 -9.47 -35.19 -18.52
N VAL A 793 -9.57 -33.98 -19.05
CA VAL A 793 -10.75 -33.52 -19.78
C VAL A 793 -11.08 -34.39 -21.00
N PHE A 794 -10.05 -34.90 -21.69
CA PHE A 794 -10.21 -35.75 -22.85
C PHE A 794 -10.56 -37.19 -22.51
N ASP A 795 -10.29 -37.64 -21.28
CA ASP A 795 -10.58 -38.96 -20.77
C ASP A 795 -11.93 -39.09 -20.09
N LEU A 796 -12.67 -37.94 -19.97
CA LEU A 796 -13.89 -37.85 -19.18
C LEU A 796 -15.03 -38.71 -19.74
N ASP A 797 -15.22 -38.70 -21.05
CA ASP A 797 -16.24 -39.49 -21.69
C ASP A 797 -15.94 -41.00 -21.67
N ASP A 798 -14.65 -41.34 -21.74
CA ASP A 798 -14.18 -42.74 -21.65
C ASP A 798 -14.29 -43.26 -20.20
N ALA A 799 -14.02 -42.43 -19.21
CA ALA A 799 -14.23 -42.73 -17.78
C ALA A 799 -15.70 -42.99 -17.47
N VAL A 800 -16.60 -42.15 -18.00
CA VAL A 800 -18.07 -42.35 -17.88
C VAL A 800 -18.50 -43.62 -18.59
N ALA A 801 -17.97 -43.89 -19.80
CA ALA A 801 -18.31 -45.10 -20.56
C ALA A 801 -17.87 -46.36 -19.80
N LEU A 802 -16.68 -46.36 -19.18
CA LEU A 802 -16.15 -47.48 -18.37
C LEU A 802 -17.05 -47.77 -17.17
N LEU A 803 -17.51 -46.73 -16.46
CA LEU A 803 -18.42 -46.88 -15.33
C LEU A 803 -19.78 -47.45 -15.75
N MET A 804 -20.36 -46.96 -16.88
CA MET A 804 -21.61 -47.49 -17.42
C MET A 804 -21.47 -48.96 -17.86
N GLN A 805 -20.33 -49.38 -18.37
CA GLN A 805 -20.06 -50.81 -18.67
C GLN A 805 -20.11 -51.67 -17.41
N ASN A 806 -19.70 -51.13 -16.29
CA ASN A 806 -19.71 -51.78 -14.96
C ASN A 806 -21.02 -51.57 -14.18
N ASP A 807 -22.14 -51.25 -14.89
CA ASP A 807 -23.46 -51.04 -14.30
C ASP A 807 -23.55 -49.88 -13.28
N ILE A 808 -22.64 -48.94 -13.42
CA ILE A 808 -22.61 -47.71 -12.57
C ILE A 808 -23.02 -46.52 -13.44
N TYR A 809 -24.20 -45.92 -13.16
CA TYR A 809 -24.61 -44.71 -13.86
C TYR A 809 -23.68 -43.55 -13.44
N ALA A 810 -23.17 -42.83 -14.44
CA ALA A 810 -22.29 -41.70 -14.26
C ALA A 810 -22.57 -40.58 -15.25
N GLU A 811 -22.33 -39.36 -14.85
CA GLU A 811 -22.43 -38.17 -15.69
C GLU A 811 -21.09 -37.41 -15.66
N SER A 812 -20.68 -36.86 -16.79
CA SER A 812 -19.54 -35.95 -16.86
C SER A 812 -19.92 -34.57 -16.36
N GLY A 813 -19.04 -33.89 -15.65
CA GLY A 813 -19.26 -32.55 -15.13
C GLY A 813 -17.97 -31.75 -15.01
N MET A 814 -18.12 -30.48 -14.66
CA MET A 814 -17.01 -29.59 -14.36
C MET A 814 -17.11 -29.15 -12.91
N GLY A 815 -16.21 -29.61 -12.06
CA GLY A 815 -16.12 -29.19 -10.67
C GLY A 815 -15.20 -27.97 -10.51
N CYS A 816 -15.09 -27.49 -9.27
CA CYS A 816 -14.21 -26.36 -8.95
C CYS A 816 -12.71 -26.65 -9.21
N THR A 817 -12.31 -27.94 -9.24
CA THR A 817 -10.92 -28.39 -9.45
C THR A 817 -10.62 -28.88 -10.84
N GLY A 818 -11.57 -28.86 -11.75
CA GLY A 818 -11.44 -29.38 -13.12
C GLY A 818 -12.52 -30.40 -13.47
N PRO A 819 -12.27 -31.25 -14.49
CA PRO A 819 -13.20 -32.29 -14.91
C PRO A 819 -13.51 -33.26 -13.78
N ILE A 820 -14.76 -33.63 -13.63
CA ILE A 820 -15.24 -34.59 -12.64
C ILE A 820 -16.20 -35.60 -13.28
N VAL A 821 -16.24 -36.79 -12.70
CA VAL A 821 -17.32 -37.74 -12.95
C VAL A 821 -18.24 -37.75 -11.75
N LEU A 822 -19.52 -37.58 -12.01
CA LEU A 822 -20.58 -37.61 -11.01
C LEU A 822 -21.21 -39.01 -10.96
N VAL A 823 -21.32 -39.53 -9.73
CA VAL A 823 -21.94 -40.86 -9.49
C VAL A 823 -22.89 -40.81 -8.31
N ASN A 824 -23.69 -41.84 -8.14
CA ASN A 824 -24.51 -41.98 -6.94
C ASN A 824 -23.61 -42.19 -5.71
N THR A 825 -23.88 -41.45 -4.63
CA THR A 825 -23.09 -41.52 -3.38
C THR A 825 -22.91 -42.96 -2.85
N ALA A 826 -23.93 -43.82 -2.96
CA ALA A 826 -23.83 -45.21 -2.54
C ALA A 826 -22.87 -46.05 -3.39
N LYS A 827 -22.58 -45.63 -4.62
CA LYS A 827 -21.69 -46.32 -5.59
C LYS A 827 -20.32 -45.68 -5.70
N HIS A 828 -20.04 -44.61 -4.94
CA HIS A 828 -18.81 -43.83 -5.07
C HIS A 828 -17.54 -44.71 -4.91
N ALA A 829 -17.46 -45.53 -3.86
CA ALA A 829 -16.31 -46.39 -3.60
C ALA A 829 -16.10 -47.40 -4.75
N SER A 830 -17.19 -48.00 -5.25
CA SER A 830 -17.11 -48.96 -6.38
C SER A 830 -16.72 -48.27 -7.68
N ALA A 831 -17.22 -47.05 -7.91
CA ALA A 831 -16.87 -46.24 -9.07
C ALA A 831 -15.38 -45.84 -9.06
N LEU A 832 -14.89 -45.41 -7.92
CA LEU A 832 -13.49 -45.07 -7.73
C LEU A 832 -12.57 -46.27 -8.01
N ALA A 833 -12.89 -47.44 -7.46
CA ALA A 833 -12.12 -48.65 -7.74
C ALA A 833 -12.08 -49.00 -9.24
N VAL A 834 -13.20 -48.91 -9.94
CA VAL A 834 -13.27 -49.14 -11.39
C VAL A 834 -12.42 -48.14 -12.19
N LEU A 835 -12.43 -46.85 -11.76
CA LEU A 835 -11.64 -45.82 -12.42
C LEU A 835 -10.12 -45.93 -12.11
N VAL A 836 -9.76 -46.45 -10.93
CA VAL A 836 -8.37 -46.73 -10.56
C VAL A 836 -7.86 -47.93 -11.38
N ASP A 837 -8.63 -49.02 -11.44
CA ASP A 837 -8.26 -50.21 -12.27
C ASP A 837 -8.19 -49.85 -13.76
N GLY A 838 -9.03 -48.92 -14.22
CA GLY A 838 -9.00 -48.40 -15.58
C GLY A 838 -7.88 -47.39 -15.86
N GLY A 839 -7.11 -47.00 -14.86
CA GLY A 839 -6.02 -46.03 -14.98
C GLY A 839 -6.44 -44.55 -15.11
N PHE A 840 -7.71 -44.20 -14.85
CA PHE A 840 -8.22 -42.84 -14.94
C PHE A 840 -7.94 -42.03 -13.67
N VAL A 841 -7.82 -42.69 -12.52
CA VAL A 841 -7.57 -42.08 -11.21
C VAL A 841 -6.52 -42.93 -10.47
N LYS A 842 -5.69 -42.31 -9.62
CA LYS A 842 -4.76 -43.07 -8.72
C LYS A 842 -5.45 -43.38 -7.40
N GLU A 843 -5.13 -44.51 -6.80
CA GLU A 843 -5.38 -44.76 -5.37
C GLU A 843 -4.55 -43.76 -4.54
N ASP A 844 -5.19 -43.03 -3.64
CA ASP A 844 -4.51 -42.19 -2.64
C ASP A 844 -3.84 -43.02 -1.56
#